data_d2228ff301b27f042c6797afd8341209
#
_entry.id   d2228ff301b27f042c6797afd8341209
#
_cell.length_a   1.000
_cell.length_b   1.000
_cell.length_c   1.000
_cell.angle_alpha   90.00
_cell.angle_beta   90.00
_cell.angle_gamma   90.00
#
_symmetry.space_group_name_H-M   'P 1'
#
loop_
_entity.id
_entity.type
_entity.pdbx_description
1 polymer ?
#
loop_
_entity_poly.entity_id
_entity_poly.type
_entity_poly.pdbx_seq_one_letter_code
_entity_poly.pdbx_strand_id
1 'polypeptide(L)'
;MATLPLRTLFGTLLALCCMHAGYSLSPEEREAARSVMERTVPALKAVPGKLKLEAVKQENGCDVFETESSGGVLTVRGSSGTALCRGFYDFLKTNGLGMVAWDNKDIRWPARIPDTPRRRVASPFRHHYYFNAVTYGYTMPYWTWERWEREIDWMALHGIDMPLALAATEGIAVRVWKRLGLTQKEIDEFYTGPAHLPWQRMGNLVNHDGILNDNWHRDQIAMQHNILRRMKSLGMKPVCPAFSGFVPQGIRRLYPEAKLHRLGWGGWPQKNAAHFLSPEDPLFLHIGSLYMEEWQKEFGKNTYYLADSFNEMELPVNTDDPKTRDQMLSALGEQVYRSISSVNPDAVWVMQGWMFGYQRHIWNADSLKALLSKVPDDQMLLLDLAADYNKTFWHNGMNWDVFKGFFNKPWVYSVIPNMGGKCAMTGVIDFYANGHLEALESASKGKLAGMGMAPEGIENNDVLYELVTDAAWRDRRENVEQWLENYCRARYGACPDSLKTAWSLFRSTAYSNLKDHPRFNWQLKPGARSSSVDASEDFLRGLALFVNTEGLEHSPLFRQDAVEMAVHYLGIRMHEAIQAALEALDEQNPEHAEKCMARFREYALQADALLESHPTWRLSRWISFARAHGKTGEEKDAYEENARRLVTIWGPPVNDYAAKLWSGLIRDYYLPRWEHFFQNRLKDKAPDMEAWEEAWVHSHGVSPARRPGDIIRACRQYVREAKPLPLSLKGGG
;
A
#
# COMPACT_ATOMS: atom_id res chain seq x y z
N MET A 1 19.76 -27.58 -66.22
CA MET A 1 19.88 -28.17 -64.88
C MET A 1 20.53 -27.15 -63.98
N ALA A 2 19.74 -26.39 -63.21
CA ALA A 2 20.23 -25.37 -62.34
C ALA A 2 19.94 -25.80 -60.88
N THR A 3 21.01 -26.02 -60.14
CA THR A 3 20.94 -26.37 -58.71
C THR A 3 20.66 -25.11 -57.88
N LEU A 4 19.47 -25.08 -57.25
CA LEU A 4 19.15 -24.08 -56.22
C LEU A 4 19.87 -24.42 -54.92
N PRO A 5 20.43 -23.44 -54.20
CA PRO A 5 21.18 -23.67 -52.98
C PRO A 5 20.28 -23.93 -51.75
N LEU A 6 20.63 -24.98 -51.07
CA LEU A 6 19.99 -25.52 -49.86
C LEU A 6 19.99 -24.61 -48.61
N ARG A 7 20.45 -23.36 -48.73
CA ARG A 7 20.57 -22.42 -47.60
C ARG A 7 19.31 -21.62 -47.26
N THR A 8 18.34 -21.59 -48.14
CA THR A 8 17.11 -20.79 -47.96
C THR A 8 15.98 -21.50 -47.18
N LEU A 9 16.05 -22.84 -47.07
CA LEU A 9 15.03 -23.59 -46.35
C LEU A 9 15.24 -23.68 -44.84
N PHE A 10 16.47 -23.51 -44.33
CA PHE A 10 16.78 -23.54 -42.91
C PHE A 10 16.43 -22.22 -42.19
N GLY A 11 16.50 -21.10 -42.90
CA GLY A 11 16.15 -19.78 -42.33
C GLY A 11 14.66 -19.59 -42.10
N THR A 12 13.81 -20.19 -42.92
CA THR A 12 12.35 -20.05 -42.82
C THR A 12 11.73 -21.01 -41.76
N LEU A 13 12.38 -22.11 -41.45
CA LEU A 13 11.92 -23.02 -40.38
C LEU A 13 12.28 -22.48 -38.98
N LEU A 14 13.42 -21.76 -38.82
CA LEU A 14 13.75 -21.13 -37.54
C LEU A 14 12.87 -19.90 -37.23
N ALA A 15 12.42 -19.15 -38.26
CA ALA A 15 11.56 -17.99 -38.06
C ALA A 15 10.10 -18.39 -37.72
N LEU A 16 9.63 -19.59 -38.14
CA LEU A 16 8.32 -20.10 -37.75
C LEU A 16 8.29 -20.77 -36.36
N CYS A 17 9.43 -21.21 -35.82
CA CYS A 17 9.49 -21.74 -34.46
C CYS A 17 9.48 -20.66 -33.36
N CYS A 18 9.82 -19.40 -33.66
CA CYS A 18 9.82 -18.32 -32.68
C CYS A 18 8.44 -17.65 -32.47
N MET A 19 7.42 -17.96 -33.28
CA MET A 19 6.09 -17.35 -33.16
C MET A 19 5.07 -18.16 -32.36
N HIS A 20 5.45 -19.27 -31.73
CA HIS A 20 4.55 -20.10 -30.92
C HIS A 20 5.17 -20.53 -29.59
N ALA A 21 5.99 -19.69 -28.96
CA ALA A 21 6.28 -19.84 -27.54
C ALA A 21 5.04 -19.33 -26.76
N GLY A 22 3.94 -20.09 -26.81
CA GLY A 22 2.88 -19.94 -25.83
C GLY A 22 3.50 -20.13 -24.45
N TYR A 23 3.41 -19.14 -23.59
CA TYR A 23 3.84 -19.23 -22.19
C TYR A 23 3.25 -20.53 -21.60
N SER A 24 4.07 -21.54 -21.43
CA SER A 24 3.70 -22.74 -20.69
C SER A 24 4.22 -22.58 -19.27
N LEU A 25 3.36 -22.80 -18.29
CA LEU A 25 3.71 -22.86 -16.87
C LEU A 25 5.00 -23.66 -16.66
N SER A 26 6.05 -23.03 -16.16
CA SER A 26 7.34 -23.68 -15.92
C SER A 26 7.26 -24.66 -14.74
N PRO A 27 8.13 -25.67 -14.68
CA PRO A 27 8.25 -26.53 -13.49
C PRO A 27 8.54 -25.76 -12.21
N GLU A 28 9.33 -24.67 -12.28
CA GLU A 28 9.68 -23.80 -11.16
C GLU A 28 8.44 -23.06 -10.65
N GLU A 29 7.66 -22.44 -11.52
CA GLU A 29 6.41 -21.75 -11.15
C GLU A 29 5.41 -22.71 -10.49
N ARG A 30 5.30 -23.94 -11.02
CA ARG A 30 4.41 -24.96 -10.45
C ARG A 30 4.84 -25.35 -9.04
N GLU A 31 6.12 -25.55 -8.80
CA GLU A 31 6.64 -25.91 -7.48
C GLU A 31 6.55 -24.74 -6.49
N ALA A 32 6.83 -23.53 -6.94
CA ALA A 32 6.67 -22.32 -6.13
C ALA A 32 5.21 -22.12 -5.72
N ALA A 33 4.24 -22.30 -6.63
CA ALA A 33 2.83 -22.23 -6.33
C ALA A 33 2.38 -23.34 -5.35
N ARG A 34 2.86 -24.58 -5.54
CA ARG A 34 2.64 -25.69 -4.59
C ARG A 34 3.09 -25.32 -3.20
N SER A 35 4.28 -24.75 -3.08
CA SER A 35 4.86 -24.31 -1.82
C SER A 35 4.02 -23.25 -1.10
N VAL A 36 3.40 -22.29 -1.83
CA VAL A 36 2.43 -21.32 -1.29
C VAL A 36 1.19 -22.04 -0.76
N MET A 37 0.62 -22.95 -1.54
CA MET A 37 -0.60 -23.69 -1.15
C MET A 37 -0.36 -24.56 0.09
N GLU A 38 0.79 -25.21 0.19
CA GLU A 38 1.18 -26.04 1.35
C GLU A 38 1.45 -25.22 2.62
N ARG A 39 1.98 -23.99 2.51
CA ARG A 39 2.08 -23.07 3.65
C ARG A 39 0.71 -22.54 4.08
N THR A 40 -0.17 -22.34 3.12
CA THR A 40 -1.56 -21.92 3.40
C THR A 40 -2.34 -23.04 4.08
N VAL A 41 -2.24 -24.25 3.55
CA VAL A 41 -2.94 -25.46 4.03
C VAL A 41 -1.92 -26.58 4.27
N PRO A 42 -1.30 -26.65 5.45
CA PRO A 42 -0.27 -27.66 5.76
C PRO A 42 -0.73 -29.12 5.59
N ALA A 43 -2.02 -29.38 5.70
CA ALA A 43 -2.60 -30.70 5.47
C ALA A 43 -2.35 -31.25 4.05
N LEU A 44 -2.13 -30.39 3.05
CA LEU A 44 -1.80 -30.80 1.68
C LEU A 44 -0.43 -31.49 1.61
N LYS A 45 0.53 -31.05 2.41
CA LYS A 45 1.87 -31.64 2.50
C LYS A 45 1.81 -33.05 3.13
N ALA A 46 0.89 -33.24 4.08
CA ALA A 46 0.76 -34.52 4.81
C ALA A 46 0.14 -35.64 3.96
N VAL A 47 -0.61 -35.32 2.88
CA VAL A 47 -1.29 -36.30 2.03
C VAL A 47 -0.98 -36.05 0.55
N PRO A 48 0.19 -36.47 0.06
CA PRO A 48 0.55 -36.36 -1.36
C PRO A 48 -0.50 -36.97 -2.26
N GLY A 49 -0.80 -36.31 -3.39
CA GLY A 49 -1.77 -36.78 -4.38
C GLY A 49 -3.18 -36.20 -4.25
N LYS A 50 -3.52 -35.49 -3.17
CA LYS A 50 -4.79 -34.76 -3.05
C LYS A 50 -4.84 -33.42 -3.81
N LEU A 51 -3.69 -32.93 -4.28
CA LEU A 51 -3.58 -31.71 -5.08
C LEU A 51 -2.84 -31.99 -6.39
N LYS A 52 -3.51 -31.75 -7.51
CA LYS A 52 -2.92 -31.78 -8.86
C LYS A 52 -2.82 -30.37 -9.39
N LEU A 53 -1.63 -30.01 -9.92
CA LEU A 53 -1.37 -28.74 -10.56
C LEU A 53 -1.06 -28.94 -12.04
N GLU A 54 -1.85 -28.33 -12.92
CA GLU A 54 -1.76 -28.49 -14.36
C GLU A 54 -1.67 -27.12 -15.05
N ALA A 55 -1.13 -27.09 -16.26
CA ALA A 55 -1.07 -25.88 -17.06
C ALA A 55 -2.36 -25.67 -17.86
N VAL A 56 -2.74 -24.41 -18.05
CA VAL A 56 -3.75 -23.97 -19.01
C VAL A 56 -3.19 -22.78 -19.79
N LYS A 57 -3.65 -22.58 -21.04
CA LYS A 57 -3.19 -21.44 -21.85
C LYS A 57 -3.83 -20.13 -21.38
N GLN A 58 -3.05 -19.03 -21.47
CA GLN A 58 -3.60 -17.67 -21.37
C GLN A 58 -4.67 -17.43 -22.44
N GLU A 59 -5.59 -16.54 -22.16
CA GLU A 59 -6.63 -16.10 -23.06
C GLU A 59 -6.41 -14.61 -23.38
N ASN A 60 -6.17 -14.29 -24.64
CA ASN A 60 -5.85 -12.92 -25.10
C ASN A 60 -4.65 -12.27 -24.36
N GLY A 61 -3.69 -13.08 -23.88
CA GLY A 61 -2.55 -12.64 -23.10
C GLY A 61 -2.86 -12.34 -21.63
N CYS A 62 -4.05 -12.70 -21.16
CA CYS A 62 -4.49 -12.59 -19.78
C CYS A 62 -4.46 -13.93 -19.07
N ASP A 63 -4.28 -13.91 -17.76
CA ASP A 63 -4.21 -15.11 -16.96
C ASP A 63 -5.57 -15.82 -16.82
N VAL A 64 -5.49 -17.15 -16.73
CA VAL A 64 -6.62 -18.06 -16.60
C VAL A 64 -6.34 -19.03 -15.47
N PHE A 65 -7.36 -19.31 -14.66
CA PHE A 65 -7.34 -20.47 -13.79
C PHE A 65 -8.59 -21.33 -13.95
N GLU A 66 -8.46 -22.62 -13.59
CA GLU A 66 -9.56 -23.56 -13.48
C GLU A 66 -9.41 -24.38 -12.22
N THR A 67 -10.52 -24.71 -11.59
CA THR A 67 -10.59 -25.59 -10.43
C THR A 67 -11.68 -26.63 -10.61
N GLU A 68 -11.42 -27.85 -10.18
CA GLU A 68 -12.40 -28.92 -10.03
C GLU A 68 -11.94 -29.88 -8.95
N SER A 69 -12.86 -30.56 -8.31
CA SER A 69 -12.51 -31.63 -7.37
C SER A 69 -13.39 -32.86 -7.57
N SER A 70 -12.79 -34.03 -7.58
CA SER A 70 -13.46 -35.32 -7.73
C SER A 70 -12.72 -36.41 -6.97
N GLY A 71 -13.46 -37.28 -6.31
CA GLY A 71 -12.90 -38.37 -5.55
C GLY A 71 -11.95 -37.98 -4.43
N GLY A 72 -12.12 -36.75 -3.89
CA GLY A 72 -11.26 -36.19 -2.85
C GLY A 72 -9.92 -35.63 -3.35
N VAL A 73 -9.77 -35.42 -4.67
CA VAL A 73 -8.59 -34.81 -5.30
C VAL A 73 -9.00 -33.45 -5.87
N LEU A 74 -8.30 -32.39 -5.48
CA LEU A 74 -8.42 -31.06 -6.06
C LEU A 74 -7.44 -30.93 -7.22
N THR A 75 -7.95 -30.56 -8.40
CA THR A 75 -7.16 -30.18 -9.57
C THR A 75 -7.26 -28.67 -9.78
N VAL A 76 -6.12 -28.00 -9.74
CA VAL A 76 -5.99 -26.58 -10.06
C VAL A 76 -5.19 -26.44 -11.34
N ARG A 77 -5.73 -25.75 -12.34
CA ARG A 77 -5.04 -25.40 -13.59
C ARG A 77 -4.79 -23.90 -13.60
N GLY A 78 -3.62 -23.49 -14.03
CA GLY A 78 -3.25 -22.07 -14.14
C GLY A 78 -2.34 -21.80 -15.31
N SER A 79 -2.44 -20.60 -15.86
CA SER A 79 -1.57 -20.12 -16.95
C SER A 79 -0.23 -19.59 -16.46
N SER A 80 -0.12 -19.30 -15.16
CA SER A 80 1.08 -18.85 -14.44
C SER A 80 1.10 -19.39 -13.01
N GLY A 81 2.20 -19.23 -12.30
CA GLY A 81 2.28 -19.60 -10.88
C GLY A 81 1.29 -18.79 -10.02
N THR A 82 1.11 -17.49 -10.30
CA THR A 82 0.11 -16.65 -9.63
C THR A 82 -1.32 -17.08 -9.97
N ALA A 83 -1.60 -17.44 -11.22
CA ALA A 83 -2.93 -17.96 -11.61
C ALA A 83 -3.27 -19.30 -10.91
N LEU A 84 -2.28 -20.18 -10.70
CA LEU A 84 -2.48 -21.38 -9.88
C LEU A 84 -2.84 -21.04 -8.44
N CYS A 85 -2.08 -20.14 -7.81
CA CYS A 85 -2.35 -19.71 -6.43
C CYS A 85 -3.72 -19.02 -6.31
N ARG A 86 -4.08 -18.16 -7.27
CA ARG A 86 -5.39 -17.51 -7.33
C ARG A 86 -6.53 -18.52 -7.46
N GLY A 87 -6.40 -19.51 -8.36
CA GLY A 87 -7.40 -20.56 -8.51
C GLY A 87 -7.58 -21.39 -7.24
N PHE A 88 -6.49 -21.72 -6.56
CA PHE A 88 -6.54 -22.39 -5.27
C PHE A 88 -7.26 -21.55 -4.21
N TYR A 89 -6.97 -20.25 -4.13
CA TYR A 89 -7.61 -19.35 -3.17
C TYR A 89 -9.09 -19.11 -3.49
N ASP A 90 -9.44 -18.97 -4.78
CA ASP A 90 -10.84 -18.93 -5.23
C ASP A 90 -11.60 -20.20 -4.82
N PHE A 91 -10.98 -21.38 -4.94
CA PHE A 91 -11.56 -22.63 -4.47
C PHE A 91 -11.82 -22.61 -2.95
N LEU A 92 -10.88 -22.12 -2.14
CA LEU A 92 -11.08 -22.00 -0.69
C LEU A 92 -12.27 -21.10 -0.37
N LYS A 93 -12.32 -19.90 -0.97
CA LYS A 93 -13.38 -18.92 -0.72
C LYS A 93 -14.76 -19.39 -1.18
N THR A 94 -14.86 -19.87 -2.41
CA THR A 94 -16.15 -20.27 -3.00
C THR A 94 -16.79 -21.47 -2.32
N ASN A 95 -15.97 -22.34 -1.70
CA ASN A 95 -16.44 -23.48 -0.94
C ASN A 95 -16.51 -23.23 0.58
N GLY A 96 -16.32 -21.99 1.04
CA GLY A 96 -16.37 -21.64 2.47
C GLY A 96 -15.27 -22.31 3.31
N LEU A 97 -14.17 -22.72 2.69
CA LEU A 97 -13.07 -23.44 3.34
C LEU A 97 -12.06 -22.52 4.03
N GLY A 98 -12.16 -21.22 3.83
CA GLY A 98 -11.38 -20.26 4.60
C GLY A 98 -10.82 -19.09 3.78
N MET A 99 -10.16 -18.20 4.52
CA MET A 99 -9.46 -17.02 4.01
C MET A 99 -8.14 -16.78 4.72
N VAL A 100 -7.29 -15.98 4.09
CA VAL A 100 -5.98 -15.55 4.59
C VAL A 100 -5.99 -14.03 4.71
N ALA A 101 -5.64 -13.50 5.90
CA ALA A 101 -5.27 -12.10 6.10
C ALA A 101 -3.73 -11.97 6.13
N TRP A 102 -3.18 -10.76 6.35
CA TRP A 102 -1.73 -10.54 6.32
C TRP A 102 -0.95 -11.31 7.40
N ASP A 103 -1.46 -11.31 8.63
CA ASP A 103 -0.80 -11.98 9.77
C ASP A 103 -1.68 -13.06 10.43
N ASN A 104 -2.81 -13.41 9.79
CA ASN A 104 -3.76 -14.37 10.33
C ASN A 104 -4.44 -15.15 9.20
N LYS A 105 -5.04 -16.26 9.53
CA LYS A 105 -5.84 -17.07 8.60
C LYS A 105 -6.86 -17.91 9.37
N ASP A 106 -7.93 -18.24 8.67
CA ASP A 106 -8.91 -19.23 9.14
C ASP A 106 -9.15 -20.22 8.01
N ILE A 107 -8.53 -21.38 8.08
CA ILE A 107 -8.60 -22.44 7.07
C ILE A 107 -9.25 -23.67 7.66
N ARG A 108 -10.42 -24.00 7.17
CA ARG A 108 -11.27 -25.12 7.58
C ARG A 108 -11.16 -26.25 6.55
N TRP A 109 -9.93 -26.78 6.37
CA TRP A 109 -9.67 -27.82 5.39
C TRP A 109 -10.38 -29.12 5.76
N PRO A 110 -11.24 -29.70 4.90
CA PRO A 110 -12.01 -30.87 5.23
C PRO A 110 -11.17 -32.17 5.16
N ALA A 111 -11.56 -33.19 5.92
CA ALA A 111 -10.93 -34.50 5.86
C ALA A 111 -11.07 -35.13 4.45
N ARG A 112 -12.20 -34.89 3.78
CA ARG A 112 -12.46 -35.22 2.37
C ARG A 112 -12.87 -33.97 1.64
N ILE A 113 -12.15 -33.65 0.55
CA ILE A 113 -12.48 -32.53 -0.33
C ILE A 113 -13.83 -32.85 -1.02
N PRO A 114 -14.83 -31.95 -0.94
CA PRO A 114 -16.11 -32.14 -1.62
C PRO A 114 -15.92 -32.15 -3.13
N ASP A 115 -16.71 -32.95 -3.84
CA ASP A 115 -16.70 -32.96 -5.29
C ASP A 115 -17.34 -31.65 -5.82
N THR A 116 -16.63 -30.94 -6.69
CA THR A 116 -17.08 -29.67 -7.29
C THR A 116 -16.91 -29.71 -8.81
N PRO A 117 -17.86 -29.15 -9.56
CA PRO A 117 -17.75 -29.04 -10.99
C PRO A 117 -16.57 -28.15 -11.42
N ARG A 118 -16.12 -28.32 -12.65
CA ARG A 118 -15.09 -27.48 -13.24
C ARG A 118 -15.58 -26.04 -13.32
N ARG A 119 -14.81 -25.15 -12.69
CA ARG A 119 -14.96 -23.69 -12.72
C ARG A 119 -13.78 -23.10 -13.45
N ARG A 120 -14.03 -22.25 -14.46
CA ARG A 120 -13.01 -21.52 -15.22
C ARG A 120 -13.23 -20.02 -15.05
N VAL A 121 -12.13 -19.30 -14.85
CA VAL A 121 -12.08 -17.84 -14.77
C VAL A 121 -10.89 -17.36 -15.59
N ALA A 122 -11.15 -16.43 -16.51
CA ALA A 122 -10.13 -15.67 -17.23
C ALA A 122 -10.18 -14.23 -16.75
N SER A 123 -9.02 -13.63 -16.44
CA SER A 123 -8.96 -12.22 -16.12
C SER A 123 -9.19 -11.37 -17.38
N PRO A 124 -9.90 -10.24 -17.29
CA PRO A 124 -9.97 -9.28 -18.39
C PRO A 124 -8.70 -8.41 -18.51
N PHE A 125 -7.77 -8.54 -17.57
CA PHE A 125 -6.56 -7.73 -17.46
C PHE A 125 -5.29 -8.58 -17.59
N ARG A 126 -4.25 -8.00 -18.24
CA ARG A 126 -2.92 -8.63 -18.40
C ARG A 126 -2.05 -8.48 -17.16
N HIS A 127 -2.33 -7.45 -16.33
CA HIS A 127 -1.55 -7.09 -15.16
C HIS A 127 -2.46 -6.86 -13.96
N HIS A 128 -2.01 -7.35 -12.81
CA HIS A 128 -2.65 -7.14 -11.51
C HIS A 128 -1.63 -6.42 -10.61
N TYR A 129 -1.77 -5.08 -10.55
CA TYR A 129 -0.80 -4.20 -9.91
C TYR A 129 -1.03 -4.07 -8.40
N TYR A 130 0.07 -3.95 -7.65
CA TYR A 130 0.02 -3.75 -6.21
C TYR A 130 1.15 -2.88 -5.68
N PHE A 131 0.82 -2.10 -4.64
CA PHE A 131 1.61 -1.17 -3.87
C PHE A 131 1.64 0.27 -4.40
N ASN A 132 1.85 1.19 -3.46
CA ASN A 132 2.25 2.56 -3.68
C ASN A 132 3.74 2.70 -3.33
N ALA A 133 4.44 3.70 -3.88
CA ALA A 133 5.80 4.00 -3.46
C ALA A 133 5.88 4.23 -1.95
N VAL A 134 4.90 4.93 -1.35
CA VAL A 134 4.87 5.25 0.08
C VAL A 134 4.41 4.11 0.99
N THR A 135 3.94 2.98 0.46
CA THR A 135 3.75 1.76 1.26
C THR A 135 5.06 1.33 1.92
N TYR A 136 6.19 1.59 1.22
CA TYR A 136 7.54 1.38 1.74
C TYR A 136 7.91 2.27 2.94
N GLY A 137 7.16 3.32 3.23
CA GLY A 137 7.26 4.14 4.44
C GLY A 137 6.24 3.78 5.49
N TYR A 138 4.95 3.77 5.13
CA TYR A 138 3.87 3.61 6.10
C TYR A 138 3.66 2.19 6.64
N THR A 139 4.23 1.16 5.99
CA THR A 139 4.09 -0.23 6.44
C THR A 139 5.38 -1.05 6.37
N MET A 140 6.20 -0.89 5.32
CA MET A 140 7.26 -1.84 4.99
C MET A 140 8.70 -1.44 5.35
N PRO A 141 9.05 -0.25 5.89
CA PRO A 141 10.44 0.21 5.91
C PRO A 141 11.38 -0.73 6.64
N TYR A 142 10.85 -1.46 7.61
CA TYR A 142 11.61 -2.36 8.49
C TYR A 142 11.21 -3.82 8.38
N TRP A 143 10.55 -4.25 7.30
CA TRP A 143 10.14 -5.64 7.15
C TRP A 143 11.32 -6.60 7.12
N THR A 144 11.17 -7.72 7.83
CA THR A 144 12.06 -8.88 7.74
C THR A 144 11.74 -9.71 6.51
N TRP A 145 12.64 -10.65 6.15
CA TRP A 145 12.38 -11.58 5.05
C TRP A 145 11.10 -12.40 5.28
N GLU A 146 10.87 -12.88 6.49
CA GLU A 146 9.68 -13.67 6.85
C GLU A 146 8.38 -12.87 6.61
N ARG A 147 8.40 -11.54 6.87
CA ARG A 147 7.24 -10.69 6.59
C ARG A 147 7.07 -10.48 5.08
N TRP A 148 8.16 -10.28 4.34
CA TRP A 148 8.15 -10.20 2.89
C TRP A 148 7.66 -11.49 2.23
N GLU A 149 8.13 -12.66 2.68
CA GLU A 149 7.71 -13.96 2.13
C GLU A 149 6.20 -14.17 2.30
N ARG A 150 5.65 -13.84 3.46
CA ARG A 150 4.20 -13.89 3.69
C ARG A 150 3.41 -12.95 2.79
N GLU A 151 3.93 -11.74 2.55
CA GLU A 151 3.29 -10.79 1.65
C GLU A 151 3.30 -11.30 0.20
N ILE A 152 4.41 -11.86 -0.25
CA ILE A 152 4.50 -12.44 -1.60
C ILE A 152 3.55 -13.65 -1.74
N ASP A 153 3.40 -14.45 -0.71
CA ASP A 153 2.42 -15.54 -0.68
C ASP A 153 0.98 -14.99 -0.72
N TRP A 154 0.69 -13.93 0.04
CA TRP A 154 -0.60 -13.25 0.00
C TRP A 154 -0.88 -12.68 -1.41
N MET A 155 0.07 -11.99 -2.01
CA MET A 155 -0.03 -11.50 -3.38
C MET A 155 -0.35 -12.63 -4.37
N ALA A 156 0.37 -13.74 -4.30
CA ALA A 156 0.14 -14.88 -5.18
C ALA A 156 -1.28 -15.46 -5.04
N LEU A 157 -1.77 -15.64 -3.80
CA LEU A 157 -3.12 -16.12 -3.52
C LEU A 157 -4.20 -15.16 -4.03
N HIS A 158 -3.92 -13.86 -4.05
CA HIS A 158 -4.82 -12.83 -4.57
C HIS A 158 -4.64 -12.57 -6.07
N GLY A 159 -3.74 -13.30 -6.75
CA GLY A 159 -3.52 -13.21 -8.20
C GLY A 159 -2.79 -11.96 -8.64
N ILE A 160 -2.04 -11.32 -7.75
CA ILE A 160 -1.21 -10.15 -8.06
C ILE A 160 0.06 -10.62 -8.78
N ASP A 161 0.32 -10.05 -9.96
CA ASP A 161 1.48 -10.42 -10.78
C ASP A 161 2.46 -9.26 -11.04
N MET A 162 2.08 -8.01 -10.67
CA MET A 162 2.89 -6.81 -10.95
C MET A 162 3.06 -5.93 -9.69
N PRO A 163 3.80 -6.39 -8.66
CA PRO A 163 4.08 -5.57 -7.48
C PRO A 163 5.30 -4.67 -7.64
N LEU A 164 5.35 -3.55 -6.88
CA LEU A 164 6.58 -2.77 -6.73
C LEU A 164 7.65 -3.57 -5.95
N ALA A 165 8.92 -3.41 -6.33
CA ALA A 165 10.08 -4.06 -5.73
C ALA A 165 11.24 -3.06 -5.60
N LEU A 166 11.18 -2.17 -4.58
CA LEU A 166 12.00 -0.97 -4.44
C LEU A 166 13.02 -1.02 -3.29
N ALA A 167 13.23 -2.16 -2.62
CA ALA A 167 14.01 -2.24 -1.39
C ALA A 167 15.47 -1.76 -1.53
N ALA A 168 16.13 -2.04 -2.66
CA ALA A 168 17.55 -1.69 -2.87
C ALA A 168 17.79 -0.37 -3.60
N THR A 169 16.78 0.49 -3.76
CA THR A 169 16.90 1.75 -4.52
C THR A 169 18.12 2.56 -4.11
N GLU A 170 18.27 2.82 -2.82
CA GLU A 170 19.35 3.64 -2.25
C GLU A 170 20.70 2.92 -2.34
N GLY A 171 20.74 1.61 -2.08
CA GLY A 171 21.96 0.81 -2.13
C GLY A 171 22.63 0.82 -3.51
N ILE A 172 21.82 0.82 -4.59
CA ILE A 172 22.34 0.97 -5.96
C ILE A 172 22.73 2.41 -6.24
N ALA A 173 21.92 3.39 -5.83
CA ALA A 173 22.23 4.80 -6.04
C ALA A 173 23.55 5.22 -5.36
N VAL A 174 23.84 4.72 -4.14
CA VAL A 174 25.11 4.96 -3.45
C VAL A 174 26.32 4.52 -4.27
N ARG A 175 26.23 3.40 -5.01
CA ARG A 175 27.30 2.97 -5.90
C ARG A 175 27.54 3.95 -7.05
N VAL A 176 26.45 4.50 -7.59
CA VAL A 176 26.52 5.55 -8.63
C VAL A 176 27.18 6.81 -8.07
N TRP A 177 26.78 7.27 -6.89
CA TRP A 177 27.35 8.46 -6.26
C TRP A 177 28.85 8.30 -5.96
N LYS A 178 29.24 7.16 -5.40
CA LYS A 178 30.66 6.82 -5.17
C LYS A 178 31.47 6.75 -6.50
N ARG A 179 30.89 6.18 -7.53
CA ARG A 179 31.51 6.08 -8.87
C ARG A 179 31.71 7.45 -9.53
N LEU A 180 30.83 8.42 -9.26
CA LEU A 180 30.98 9.80 -9.71
C LEU A 180 31.98 10.59 -8.89
N GLY A 181 32.37 10.14 -7.69
CA GLY A 181 33.36 10.80 -6.84
C GLY A 181 32.78 11.65 -5.72
N LEU A 182 31.53 11.41 -5.32
CA LEU A 182 30.98 12.02 -4.11
C LEU A 182 31.62 11.41 -2.86
N THR A 183 31.83 12.26 -1.86
CA THR A 183 32.31 11.84 -0.54
C THR A 183 31.19 11.16 0.25
N GLN A 184 31.55 10.34 1.24
CA GLN A 184 30.55 9.70 2.11
C GLN A 184 29.66 10.74 2.80
N LYS A 185 30.23 11.85 3.28
CA LYS A 185 29.46 12.94 3.90
C LYS A 185 28.40 13.52 2.96
N GLU A 186 28.75 13.79 1.69
CA GLU A 186 27.79 14.31 0.70
C GLU A 186 26.66 13.32 0.38
N ILE A 187 26.98 12.02 0.46
CA ILE A 187 26.00 10.95 0.29
C ILE A 187 25.09 10.89 1.51
N ASP A 188 25.63 10.91 2.73
CA ASP A 188 24.87 10.85 3.99
C ASP A 188 23.92 12.05 4.14
N GLU A 189 24.38 13.25 3.75
CA GLU A 189 23.57 14.48 3.77
C GLU A 189 22.41 14.47 2.74
N PHE A 190 22.41 13.55 1.79
CA PHE A 190 21.34 13.41 0.82
C PHE A 190 20.19 12.54 1.32
N TYR A 191 20.49 11.47 2.06
CA TYR A 191 19.48 10.48 2.44
C TYR A 191 18.66 10.90 3.67
N THR A 192 17.41 10.42 3.69
CA THR A 192 16.51 10.47 4.86
C THR A 192 16.63 9.19 5.68
N GLY A 193 16.04 9.16 6.86
CA GLY A 193 15.85 7.93 7.62
C GLY A 193 14.95 6.91 6.88
N PRO A 194 15.07 5.61 7.22
CA PRO A 194 14.44 4.52 6.45
C PRO A 194 12.94 4.69 6.19
N ALA A 195 12.18 5.13 7.19
CA ALA A 195 10.74 5.28 7.06
C ALA A 195 10.32 6.43 6.12
N HIS A 196 11.21 7.40 5.86
CA HIS A 196 10.94 8.56 5.01
C HIS A 196 11.52 8.45 3.60
N LEU A 197 12.20 7.34 3.25
CA LEU A 197 12.80 7.11 1.93
C LEU A 197 11.83 7.23 0.75
N PRO A 198 10.56 6.82 0.83
CA PRO A 198 9.63 6.98 -0.29
C PRO A 198 9.53 8.41 -0.81
N TRP A 199 9.46 9.39 0.08
CA TRP A 199 9.37 10.82 -0.30
C TRP A 199 10.67 11.34 -0.87
N GLN A 200 11.82 10.80 -0.46
CA GLN A 200 13.08 11.09 -1.11
C GLN A 200 13.14 10.50 -2.52
N ARG A 201 12.68 9.26 -2.72
CA ARG A 201 12.61 8.61 -4.04
C ARG A 201 11.79 9.41 -5.04
N MET A 202 10.72 10.06 -4.57
CA MET A 202 9.87 10.94 -5.36
C MET A 202 10.40 12.38 -5.44
N GLY A 203 11.50 12.70 -4.76
CA GLY A 203 12.12 14.04 -4.76
C GLY A 203 11.45 15.07 -3.85
N ASN A 204 10.53 14.67 -2.98
CA ASN A 204 9.81 15.59 -2.10
C ASN A 204 10.70 16.18 -1.01
N LEU A 205 11.61 15.37 -0.42
CA LEU A 205 12.49 15.82 0.64
C LEU A 205 13.81 15.06 0.68
N VAL A 206 14.83 15.69 1.28
CA VAL A 206 16.15 15.09 1.54
C VAL A 206 16.58 15.44 2.97
N ASN A 207 17.58 14.73 3.51
CA ASN A 207 18.22 15.01 4.80
C ASN A 207 17.23 15.20 5.95
N HIS A 208 16.36 14.21 6.16
CA HIS A 208 15.35 14.23 7.20
C HIS A 208 15.41 12.97 8.06
N ASP A 209 15.48 13.17 9.37
CA ASP A 209 15.24 12.18 10.42
C ASP A 209 16.03 10.86 10.29
N GLY A 210 17.33 10.95 10.35
CA GLY A 210 18.22 9.80 10.47
C GLY A 210 19.19 9.64 9.32
N ILE A 211 19.99 8.60 9.42
CA ILE A 211 21.07 8.27 8.48
C ILE A 211 20.87 6.85 7.94
N LEU A 212 21.38 6.64 6.74
CA LEU A 212 21.52 5.30 6.16
C LEU A 212 23.00 4.94 6.13
N ASN A 213 23.36 3.90 6.86
CA ASN A 213 24.74 3.41 6.86
C ASN A 213 24.97 2.30 5.82
N ASP A 214 26.24 1.90 5.64
CA ASP A 214 26.60 0.83 4.71
C ASP A 214 25.97 -0.53 5.07
N ASN A 215 25.65 -0.78 6.35
CA ASN A 215 24.94 -2.01 6.77
C ASN A 215 23.52 -2.01 6.22
N TRP A 216 22.79 -0.88 6.34
CA TRP A 216 21.46 -0.75 5.75
C TRP A 216 21.46 -1.08 4.27
N HIS A 217 22.35 -0.45 3.50
CA HIS A 217 22.43 -0.66 2.05
C HIS A 217 22.70 -2.12 1.68
N ARG A 218 23.61 -2.79 2.38
CA ARG A 218 23.91 -4.22 2.14
C ARG A 218 22.72 -5.11 2.48
N ASP A 219 22.09 -4.87 3.60
CA ASP A 219 20.94 -5.67 4.05
C ASP A 219 19.75 -5.50 3.09
N GLN A 220 19.50 -4.28 2.56
CA GLN A 220 18.44 -4.03 1.58
C GLN A 220 18.77 -4.63 0.19
N ILE A 221 20.02 -4.67 -0.24
CA ILE A 221 20.43 -5.37 -1.46
C ILE A 221 20.18 -6.87 -1.31
N ALA A 222 20.55 -7.48 -0.18
CA ALA A 222 20.30 -8.89 0.09
C ALA A 222 18.78 -9.18 0.14
N MET A 223 18.00 -8.29 0.75
CA MET A 223 16.54 -8.39 0.77
C MET A 223 15.95 -8.35 -0.64
N GLN A 224 16.41 -7.42 -1.49
CA GLN A 224 15.94 -7.30 -2.87
C GLN A 224 16.22 -8.56 -3.71
N HIS A 225 17.35 -9.22 -3.51
CA HIS A 225 17.62 -10.52 -4.14
C HIS A 225 16.58 -11.58 -3.76
N ASN A 226 16.22 -11.65 -2.48
CA ASN A 226 15.21 -12.59 -2.01
C ASN A 226 13.82 -12.26 -2.58
N ILE A 227 13.43 -10.97 -2.57
CA ILE A 227 12.17 -10.48 -3.13
C ILE A 227 12.07 -10.84 -4.61
N LEU A 228 13.06 -10.46 -5.42
CA LEU A 228 13.04 -10.70 -6.86
C LEU A 228 13.04 -12.19 -7.21
N ARG A 229 13.84 -12.99 -6.50
CA ARG A 229 13.87 -14.45 -6.69
C ARG A 229 12.51 -15.07 -6.43
N ARG A 230 11.88 -14.72 -5.29
CA ARG A 230 10.59 -15.26 -4.90
C ARG A 230 9.48 -14.82 -5.84
N MET A 231 9.39 -13.54 -6.20
CA MET A 231 8.42 -13.02 -7.15
C MET A 231 8.54 -13.70 -8.53
N LYS A 232 9.76 -13.75 -9.07
CA LYS A 232 10.03 -14.39 -10.38
C LYS A 232 9.71 -15.89 -10.38
N SER A 233 9.98 -16.61 -9.28
CA SER A 233 9.63 -18.03 -9.18
C SER A 233 8.14 -18.30 -9.22
N LEU A 234 7.29 -17.31 -8.96
CA LEU A 234 5.84 -17.36 -9.07
C LEU A 234 5.30 -16.80 -10.40
N GLY A 235 6.18 -16.41 -11.33
CA GLY A 235 5.78 -15.78 -12.59
C GLY A 235 5.39 -14.29 -12.45
N MET A 236 5.65 -13.65 -11.31
CA MET A 236 5.41 -12.23 -11.13
C MET A 236 6.40 -11.37 -11.93
N LYS A 237 5.95 -10.18 -12.30
CA LYS A 237 6.67 -9.18 -13.09
C LYS A 237 6.96 -7.96 -12.20
N PRO A 238 7.98 -8.01 -11.31
CA PRO A 238 8.25 -6.93 -10.38
C PRO A 238 8.58 -5.63 -11.10
N VAL A 239 8.09 -4.51 -10.57
CA VAL A 239 8.44 -3.16 -11.02
C VAL A 239 9.59 -2.67 -10.17
N CYS A 240 10.77 -2.50 -10.79
CA CYS A 240 12.03 -2.13 -10.15
C CYS A 240 12.28 -0.62 -10.28
N PRO A 241 13.15 -0.01 -9.44
CA PRO A 241 13.43 1.43 -9.54
C PRO A 241 14.32 1.79 -10.72
N ALA A 242 14.15 3.02 -11.22
CA ALA A 242 15.07 3.69 -12.13
C ALA A 242 15.36 5.12 -11.65
N PHE A 243 16.22 5.85 -12.37
CA PHE A 243 16.58 7.21 -12.01
C PHE A 243 15.50 8.21 -12.44
N SER A 244 15.09 9.09 -11.51
CA SER A 244 14.02 10.09 -11.72
C SER A 244 14.50 11.54 -11.77
N GLY A 245 15.81 11.77 -11.75
CA GLY A 245 16.41 13.12 -11.91
C GLY A 245 16.85 13.78 -10.61
N PHE A 246 16.60 13.19 -9.43
CA PHE A 246 17.01 13.78 -8.14
C PHE A 246 18.42 13.33 -7.76
N VAL A 247 19.26 14.30 -7.36
CA VAL A 247 20.69 14.10 -7.12
C VAL A 247 21.15 14.73 -5.82
N PRO A 248 22.24 14.22 -5.19
CA PRO A 248 22.89 14.88 -4.06
C PRO A 248 23.40 16.28 -4.41
N GLN A 249 23.34 17.21 -3.47
CA GLN A 249 23.87 18.57 -3.64
C GLN A 249 25.37 18.56 -4.02
N GLY A 250 26.13 17.56 -3.57
CA GLY A 250 27.56 17.40 -3.88
C GLY A 250 27.89 17.28 -5.39
N ILE A 251 26.90 16.98 -6.23
CA ILE A 251 27.04 17.02 -7.70
C ILE A 251 27.54 18.38 -8.17
N ARG A 252 27.13 19.48 -7.56
CA ARG A 252 27.57 20.84 -7.91
C ARG A 252 29.07 21.05 -7.73
N ARG A 253 29.68 20.35 -6.78
CA ARG A 253 31.15 20.40 -6.58
C ARG A 253 31.91 19.69 -7.71
N LEU A 254 31.38 18.55 -8.18
CA LEU A 254 32.01 17.74 -9.24
C LEU A 254 31.73 18.30 -10.64
N TYR A 255 30.55 18.86 -10.82
CA TYR A 255 30.02 19.40 -12.07
C TYR A 255 29.47 20.82 -11.83
N PRO A 256 30.34 21.85 -11.72
CA PRO A 256 29.90 23.21 -11.39
C PRO A 256 28.90 23.80 -12.38
N GLU A 257 28.95 23.38 -13.65
CA GLU A 257 28.06 23.82 -14.73
C GLU A 257 26.73 23.02 -14.80
N ALA A 258 26.55 22.02 -13.93
CA ALA A 258 25.32 21.22 -13.93
C ALA A 258 24.08 22.08 -13.65
N LYS A 259 23.06 21.93 -14.49
CA LYS A 259 21.80 22.64 -14.37
C LYS A 259 20.91 22.02 -13.27
N LEU A 260 21.13 22.44 -12.02
CA LEU A 260 20.41 21.96 -10.85
C LEU A 260 19.33 22.94 -10.42
N HIS A 261 18.11 22.45 -10.26
CA HIS A 261 16.98 23.18 -9.68
C HIS A 261 16.74 22.70 -8.24
N ARG A 262 16.55 23.64 -7.32
CA ARG A 262 16.20 23.32 -5.93
C ARG A 262 14.69 23.37 -5.79
N LEU A 263 14.08 22.24 -5.43
CA LEU A 263 12.64 22.06 -5.37
C LEU A 263 12.21 21.80 -3.92
N GLY A 264 11.28 22.61 -3.42
CA GLY A 264 10.64 22.41 -2.12
C GLY A 264 9.33 21.65 -2.24
N TRP A 265 8.88 21.07 -1.14
CA TRP A 265 7.62 20.32 -1.06
C TRP A 265 6.78 20.81 0.13
N GLY A 266 5.52 21.16 -0.12
CA GLY A 266 4.44 21.27 0.87
C GLY A 266 4.73 22.06 2.15
N GLY A 267 5.52 23.18 2.08
CA GLY A 267 5.85 23.97 3.26
C GLY A 267 7.02 23.44 4.12
N TRP A 268 7.73 22.41 3.64
CA TRP A 268 8.93 21.92 4.30
C TRP A 268 10.07 22.96 4.34
N PRO A 269 10.94 22.92 5.37
CA PRO A 269 12.09 23.82 5.44
C PRO A 269 13.01 23.69 4.23
N GLN A 270 13.58 24.78 3.78
CA GLN A 270 14.47 24.80 2.61
C GLN A 270 15.68 23.85 2.73
N LYS A 271 16.16 23.55 3.93
CA LYS A 271 17.23 22.57 4.15
C LYS A 271 16.87 21.15 3.65
N ASN A 272 15.59 20.85 3.57
CA ASN A 272 15.07 19.56 3.11
C ASN A 272 14.66 19.56 1.62
N ALA A 273 14.87 20.67 0.89
CA ALA A 273 14.55 20.77 -0.52
C ALA A 273 15.50 19.90 -1.36
N ALA A 274 14.93 19.14 -2.30
CA ALA A 274 15.69 18.27 -3.20
C ALA A 274 16.36 19.05 -4.34
N HIS A 275 17.40 18.47 -4.93
CA HIS A 275 18.03 18.99 -6.12
C HIS A 275 17.63 18.12 -7.33
N PHE A 276 16.95 18.74 -8.27
CA PHE A 276 16.56 18.13 -9.53
C PHE A 276 17.53 18.54 -10.64
N LEU A 277 18.06 17.55 -11.34
CA LEU A 277 18.95 17.76 -12.49
C LEU A 277 18.10 17.97 -13.75
N SER A 278 18.33 19.08 -14.45
CA SER A 278 17.59 19.39 -15.68
C SER A 278 17.72 18.25 -16.69
N PRO A 279 16.63 17.84 -17.35
CA PRO A 279 16.72 16.83 -18.42
C PRO A 279 17.48 17.33 -19.67
N GLU A 280 17.71 18.64 -19.80
CA GLU A 280 18.54 19.22 -20.86
C GLU A 280 20.05 19.07 -20.58
N ASP A 281 20.44 18.70 -19.35
CA ASP A 281 21.83 18.49 -18.99
C ASP A 281 22.26 17.07 -19.42
N PRO A 282 23.38 16.93 -20.17
CA PRO A 282 23.89 15.62 -20.57
C PRO A 282 24.17 14.66 -19.39
N LEU A 283 24.42 15.23 -18.20
CA LEU A 283 24.65 14.47 -16.97
C LEU A 283 23.40 13.67 -16.55
N PHE A 284 22.19 14.10 -16.92
CA PHE A 284 20.95 13.35 -16.62
C PHE A 284 20.99 11.94 -17.22
N LEU A 285 21.24 11.86 -18.53
CA LEU A 285 21.36 10.58 -19.22
C LEU A 285 22.52 9.75 -18.67
N HIS A 286 23.66 10.38 -18.40
CA HIS A 286 24.84 9.70 -17.87
C HIS A 286 24.54 9.04 -16.51
N ILE A 287 23.98 9.78 -15.55
CA ILE A 287 23.65 9.24 -14.22
C ILE A 287 22.57 8.16 -14.31
N GLY A 288 21.53 8.39 -15.13
CA GLY A 288 20.46 7.41 -15.30
C GLY A 288 20.96 6.10 -15.91
N SER A 289 21.83 6.18 -16.91
CA SER A 289 22.45 4.99 -17.50
C SER A 289 23.35 4.25 -16.49
N LEU A 290 24.16 4.98 -15.71
CA LEU A 290 24.97 4.38 -14.64
C LEU A 290 24.12 3.65 -13.61
N TYR A 291 22.96 4.23 -13.22
CA TYR A 291 22.06 3.59 -12.29
C TYR A 291 21.52 2.27 -12.85
N MET A 292 21.11 2.25 -14.12
CA MET A 292 20.62 1.05 -14.80
C MET A 292 21.72 -0.01 -14.97
N GLU A 293 22.97 0.40 -15.25
CA GLU A 293 24.13 -0.50 -15.32
C GLU A 293 24.38 -1.18 -13.96
N GLU A 294 24.45 -0.40 -12.86
CA GLU A 294 24.67 -0.93 -11.51
C GLU A 294 23.50 -1.84 -11.06
N TRP A 295 22.23 -1.46 -11.37
CA TRP A 295 21.09 -2.31 -11.12
C TRP A 295 21.19 -3.65 -11.87
N GLN A 296 21.45 -3.58 -13.18
CA GLN A 296 21.51 -4.78 -14.03
C GLN A 296 22.68 -5.68 -13.68
N LYS A 297 23.81 -5.11 -13.27
CA LYS A 297 24.98 -5.85 -12.79
C LYS A 297 24.67 -6.64 -11.52
N GLU A 298 23.86 -6.08 -10.61
CA GLU A 298 23.50 -6.71 -9.34
C GLU A 298 22.34 -7.70 -9.47
N PHE A 299 21.24 -7.29 -10.11
CA PHE A 299 19.97 -8.03 -10.11
C PHE A 299 19.58 -8.65 -11.46
N GLY A 300 20.39 -8.44 -12.49
CA GLY A 300 20.07 -8.83 -13.85
C GLY A 300 18.99 -7.94 -14.50
N LYS A 301 18.56 -8.33 -15.70
CA LYS A 301 17.50 -7.62 -16.44
C LYS A 301 16.14 -7.84 -15.82
N ASN A 302 15.35 -6.78 -15.75
CA ASN A 302 13.92 -6.80 -15.47
C ASN A 302 13.19 -6.11 -16.64
N THR A 303 11.88 -6.28 -16.72
CA THR A 303 11.08 -5.66 -17.78
C THR A 303 10.59 -4.27 -17.37
N TYR A 304 10.14 -4.10 -16.13
CA TYR A 304 9.44 -2.91 -15.67
C TYR A 304 10.30 -2.10 -14.70
N TYR A 305 10.41 -0.77 -14.96
CA TYR A 305 11.21 0.14 -14.15
C TYR A 305 10.42 1.41 -13.86
N LEU A 306 10.28 1.73 -12.57
CA LEU A 306 9.60 2.91 -12.07
C LEU A 306 10.53 4.12 -12.07
N ALA A 307 10.12 5.20 -12.67
CA ALA A 307 10.72 6.52 -12.50
C ALA A 307 9.62 7.58 -12.45
N ASP A 308 9.48 8.24 -11.30
CA ASP A 308 8.52 9.30 -11.06
C ASP A 308 9.26 10.62 -10.82
N SER A 309 8.78 11.68 -11.45
CA SER A 309 9.27 13.04 -11.22
C SER A 309 8.09 13.96 -10.94
N PHE A 310 8.30 14.97 -10.08
CA PHE A 310 7.31 16.01 -9.77
C PHE A 310 6.00 15.50 -9.14
N ASN A 311 6.08 14.47 -8.30
CA ASN A 311 4.94 14.02 -7.53
C ASN A 311 4.62 15.05 -6.43
N GLU A 312 3.47 15.72 -6.51
CA GLU A 312 3.06 16.82 -5.61
C GLU A 312 4.04 18.00 -5.56
N MET A 313 4.73 18.26 -6.66
CA MET A 313 5.72 19.32 -6.76
C MET A 313 5.44 20.19 -7.98
N GLU A 314 5.86 21.46 -7.90
CA GLU A 314 5.84 22.36 -9.05
C GLU A 314 6.99 22.01 -10.02
N LEU A 315 6.76 22.25 -11.31
CA LEU A 315 7.81 22.11 -12.31
C LEU A 315 8.86 23.23 -12.15
N PRO A 316 10.15 22.97 -12.46
CA PRO A 316 11.21 24.00 -12.36
C PRO A 316 11.18 25.02 -13.50
N VAL A 317 10.03 25.30 -14.06
CA VAL A 317 9.81 26.23 -15.16
C VAL A 317 8.53 27.00 -14.94
N ASN A 318 8.33 28.11 -15.67
CA ASN A 318 7.06 28.83 -15.64
C ASN A 318 5.96 27.96 -16.30
N THR A 319 5.05 27.44 -15.47
CA THR A 319 3.93 26.59 -15.92
C THR A 319 2.80 27.37 -16.61
N ASP A 320 2.74 28.69 -16.45
CA ASP A 320 1.79 29.57 -17.13
C ASP A 320 2.18 29.81 -18.61
N ASP A 321 3.43 29.50 -18.99
CA ASP A 321 3.85 29.42 -20.39
C ASP A 321 3.79 27.99 -20.92
N PRO A 322 2.74 27.62 -21.66
CA PRO A 322 2.58 26.25 -22.17
C PRO A 322 3.76 25.77 -23.02
N LYS A 323 4.40 26.67 -23.77
CA LYS A 323 5.52 26.32 -24.64
C LYS A 323 6.73 25.86 -23.81
N THR A 324 7.12 26.64 -22.83
CA THR A 324 8.25 26.31 -21.94
C THR A 324 7.96 25.07 -21.13
N ARG A 325 6.75 24.93 -20.56
CA ARG A 325 6.32 23.75 -19.83
C ARG A 325 6.39 22.49 -20.70
N ASP A 326 5.81 22.51 -21.89
CA ASP A 326 5.71 21.34 -22.77
C ASP A 326 7.08 20.93 -23.34
N GLN A 327 7.96 21.91 -23.62
CA GLN A 327 9.34 21.64 -24.01
C GLN A 327 10.13 20.91 -22.91
N MET A 328 10.03 21.39 -21.66
CA MET A 328 10.67 20.76 -20.51
C MET A 328 10.13 19.35 -20.28
N LEU A 329 8.81 19.14 -20.33
CA LEU A 329 8.21 17.83 -20.15
C LEU A 329 8.57 16.85 -21.27
N SER A 330 8.65 17.31 -22.52
CA SER A 330 9.10 16.47 -23.65
C SER A 330 10.56 16.06 -23.49
N ALA A 331 11.44 16.96 -23.03
CA ALA A 331 12.82 16.64 -22.73
C ALA A 331 12.93 15.64 -21.57
N LEU A 332 12.14 15.82 -20.51
CA LEU A 332 12.10 14.91 -19.38
C LEU A 332 11.69 13.48 -19.80
N GLY A 333 10.59 13.36 -20.54
CA GLY A 333 10.11 12.07 -21.02
C GLY A 333 11.16 11.36 -21.88
N GLU A 334 11.83 12.09 -22.79
CA GLU A 334 12.90 11.55 -23.63
C GLU A 334 14.09 11.06 -22.77
N GLN A 335 14.58 11.86 -21.81
CA GLN A 335 15.77 11.53 -21.06
C GLN A 335 15.54 10.40 -20.05
N VAL A 336 14.40 10.38 -19.36
CA VAL A 336 14.05 9.24 -18.49
C VAL A 336 13.95 7.96 -19.30
N TYR A 337 13.24 7.95 -20.41
CA TYR A 337 13.15 6.80 -21.29
C TYR A 337 14.51 6.34 -21.80
N ARG A 338 15.35 7.27 -22.32
CA ARG A 338 16.68 6.97 -22.84
C ARG A 338 17.62 6.44 -21.76
N SER A 339 17.54 6.95 -20.53
CA SER A 339 18.36 6.47 -19.42
C SER A 339 18.11 4.99 -19.11
N ILE A 340 16.88 4.52 -19.32
CA ILE A 340 16.48 3.12 -19.14
C ILE A 340 16.82 2.30 -20.39
N SER A 341 16.37 2.74 -21.56
CA SER A 341 16.43 1.97 -22.81
C SER A 341 17.85 1.86 -23.39
N SER A 342 18.76 2.81 -23.10
CA SER A 342 20.16 2.74 -23.53
C SER A 342 20.92 1.54 -22.93
N VAL A 343 20.50 1.08 -21.75
CA VAL A 343 21.10 -0.07 -21.04
C VAL A 343 20.25 -1.33 -21.21
N ASN A 344 18.93 -1.18 -21.23
CA ASN A 344 17.99 -2.28 -21.44
C ASN A 344 16.93 -1.90 -22.49
N PRO A 345 17.16 -2.18 -23.79
CA PRO A 345 16.25 -1.82 -24.86
C PRO A 345 14.84 -2.43 -24.76
N ASP A 346 14.72 -3.54 -24.04
CA ASP A 346 13.44 -4.26 -23.85
C ASP A 346 12.65 -3.77 -22.62
N ALA A 347 13.20 -2.78 -21.90
CA ALA A 347 12.58 -2.28 -20.68
C ALA A 347 11.39 -1.39 -20.97
N VAL A 348 10.40 -1.45 -20.06
CA VAL A 348 9.23 -0.60 -20.04
C VAL A 348 9.35 0.38 -18.87
N TRP A 349 9.28 1.66 -19.17
CA TRP A 349 9.19 2.70 -18.14
C TRP A 349 7.79 2.71 -17.52
N VAL A 350 7.71 2.56 -16.21
CA VAL A 350 6.47 2.66 -15.42
C VAL A 350 6.43 4.01 -14.73
N MET A 351 5.30 4.69 -14.79
CA MET A 351 5.09 5.99 -14.16
C MET A 351 3.79 6.01 -13.35
N GLN A 352 3.84 6.46 -12.11
CA GLN A 352 2.67 6.68 -11.28
C GLN A 352 1.93 7.96 -11.70
N GLY A 353 0.62 7.88 -11.82
CA GLY A 353 -0.24 8.96 -12.33
C GLY A 353 -1.05 9.69 -11.25
N TRP A 354 -0.61 9.70 -9.98
CA TRP A 354 -1.27 10.42 -8.90
C TRP A 354 -1.50 11.90 -9.25
N MET A 355 -0.45 12.57 -9.75
CA MET A 355 -0.49 13.98 -10.12
C MET A 355 -1.52 14.31 -11.22
N PHE A 356 -1.91 13.35 -12.02
CA PHE A 356 -2.89 13.59 -13.11
C PHE A 356 -4.28 13.95 -12.60
N GLY A 357 -4.66 13.47 -11.42
CA GLY A 357 -5.89 13.88 -10.73
C GLY A 357 -5.66 15.03 -9.75
N TYR A 358 -4.59 14.96 -8.97
CA TYR A 358 -4.30 15.87 -7.86
C TYR A 358 -3.86 17.27 -8.31
N GLN A 359 -3.01 17.36 -9.36
CA GLN A 359 -2.43 18.62 -9.86
C GLN A 359 -2.90 18.96 -11.28
N ARG A 360 -4.23 19.00 -11.51
CA ARG A 360 -4.85 19.29 -12.81
C ARG A 360 -4.45 20.63 -13.41
N HIS A 361 -4.00 21.60 -12.62
CA HIS A 361 -3.50 22.88 -13.09
C HIS A 361 -2.18 22.75 -13.88
N ILE A 362 -1.35 21.75 -13.56
CA ILE A 362 -0.12 21.43 -14.30
C ILE A 362 -0.40 20.34 -15.34
N TRP A 363 -1.05 19.24 -14.92
CA TRP A 363 -1.24 18.03 -15.71
C TRP A 363 -2.56 18.06 -16.47
N ASN A 364 -2.51 18.64 -17.64
CA ASN A 364 -3.60 18.63 -18.61
C ASN A 364 -3.25 17.78 -19.84
N ALA A 365 -4.16 17.69 -20.82
CA ALA A 365 -3.97 16.84 -22.00
C ALA A 365 -2.70 17.19 -22.80
N ASP A 366 -2.36 18.48 -22.93
CA ASP A 366 -1.21 18.92 -23.70
C ASP A 366 0.11 18.63 -22.97
N SER A 367 0.18 18.92 -21.66
CA SER A 367 1.37 18.66 -20.85
C SER A 367 1.68 17.16 -20.76
N LEU A 368 0.66 16.30 -20.56
CA LEU A 368 0.88 14.86 -20.58
C LEU A 368 1.29 14.37 -21.96
N LYS A 369 0.65 14.84 -23.02
CA LYS A 369 1.03 14.51 -24.41
C LYS A 369 2.47 14.91 -24.70
N ALA A 370 2.93 16.07 -24.21
CA ALA A 370 4.32 16.51 -24.36
C ALA A 370 5.29 15.55 -23.68
N LEU A 371 5.04 15.17 -22.42
CA LEU A 371 5.84 14.17 -21.69
C LEU A 371 5.96 12.85 -22.46
N LEU A 372 4.85 12.37 -23.02
CA LEU A 372 4.79 11.06 -23.67
C LEU A 372 5.34 11.07 -25.11
N SER A 373 5.54 12.23 -25.71
CA SER A 373 5.76 12.43 -27.17
C SER A 373 6.99 11.71 -27.73
N LYS A 374 8.02 11.50 -26.92
CA LYS A 374 9.30 10.90 -27.33
C LYS A 374 9.49 9.45 -26.84
N VAL A 375 8.49 8.89 -26.16
CA VAL A 375 8.53 7.53 -25.64
C VAL A 375 7.74 6.61 -26.57
N PRO A 376 8.28 5.48 -27.06
CA PRO A 376 7.51 4.51 -27.84
C PRO A 376 6.30 3.97 -27.07
N ASP A 377 5.21 3.68 -27.78
CA ASP A 377 3.93 3.34 -27.14
C ASP A 377 4.03 2.09 -26.24
N ASP A 378 4.75 1.08 -26.69
CA ASP A 378 4.83 -0.20 -25.95
C ASP A 378 5.98 -0.24 -24.92
N GLN A 379 6.73 0.85 -24.78
CA GLN A 379 7.82 0.97 -23.81
C GLN A 379 7.50 1.92 -22.64
N MET A 380 6.22 2.16 -22.40
CA MET A 380 5.72 2.87 -21.24
C MET A 380 4.44 2.23 -20.71
N LEU A 381 4.28 2.22 -19.40
CA LEU A 381 3.09 1.80 -18.69
C LEU A 381 2.71 2.87 -17.66
N LEU A 382 1.53 3.45 -17.81
CA LEU A 382 1.01 4.45 -16.87
C LEU A 382 0.15 3.76 -15.78
N LEU A 383 0.38 4.11 -14.54
CA LEU A 383 -0.44 3.65 -13.42
C LEU A 383 -1.43 4.77 -13.07
N ASP A 384 -2.70 4.63 -13.47
CA ASP A 384 -3.77 5.52 -13.05
C ASP A 384 -4.21 5.16 -11.62
N LEU A 385 -3.50 5.71 -10.63
CA LEU A 385 -3.56 5.25 -9.25
C LEU A 385 -4.89 5.52 -8.54
N ALA A 386 -5.61 6.57 -8.89
CA ALA A 386 -6.59 7.20 -8.03
C ALA A 386 -7.98 7.32 -8.68
N ALA A 387 -8.48 6.25 -9.31
CA ALA A 387 -9.80 6.24 -9.94
C ALA A 387 -10.92 6.53 -8.93
N ASP A 388 -10.82 6.00 -7.71
CA ASP A 388 -11.75 6.25 -6.60
C ASP A 388 -11.73 7.72 -6.16
N TYR A 389 -10.56 8.35 -6.03
CA TYR A 389 -10.43 9.77 -5.70
C TYR A 389 -11.02 10.66 -6.80
N ASN A 390 -10.70 10.39 -8.06
CA ASN A 390 -11.25 11.14 -9.19
C ASN A 390 -12.78 11.08 -9.21
N LYS A 391 -13.38 9.93 -8.97
CA LYS A 391 -14.82 9.72 -9.03
C LYS A 391 -15.56 10.22 -7.79
N THR A 392 -15.06 9.91 -6.59
CA THR A 392 -15.87 10.00 -5.38
C THR A 392 -15.44 11.08 -4.40
N PHE A 393 -14.23 11.65 -4.55
CA PHE A 393 -13.69 12.67 -3.65
C PHE A 393 -13.42 14.01 -4.36
N TRP A 394 -12.59 14.02 -5.41
CA TRP A 394 -12.32 15.25 -6.16
C TRP A 394 -13.42 15.62 -7.14
N HIS A 395 -14.27 14.65 -7.51
CA HIS A 395 -15.30 14.82 -8.55
C HIS A 395 -14.74 15.35 -9.88
N ASN A 396 -13.52 14.96 -10.19
CA ASN A 396 -12.87 15.22 -11.47
C ASN A 396 -13.42 14.26 -12.53
N GLY A 397 -13.26 14.61 -13.80
CA GLY A 397 -13.43 13.62 -14.89
C GLY A 397 -12.41 12.50 -14.74
N MET A 398 -12.79 11.27 -15.15
CA MET A 398 -11.88 10.13 -15.12
C MET A 398 -10.66 10.37 -16.03
N ASN A 399 -9.46 9.99 -15.55
CA ASN A 399 -8.21 10.30 -16.23
C ASN A 399 -8.17 9.73 -17.67
N TRP A 400 -8.68 8.51 -17.89
CA TRP A 400 -8.72 7.93 -19.24
C TRP A 400 -9.59 8.70 -20.22
N ASP A 401 -10.64 9.40 -19.78
CA ASP A 401 -11.45 10.27 -20.63
C ASP A 401 -10.75 11.61 -20.89
N VAL A 402 -10.22 12.24 -19.83
CA VAL A 402 -9.51 13.52 -19.91
C VAL A 402 -8.27 13.41 -20.80
N PHE A 403 -7.50 12.32 -20.64
CA PHE A 403 -6.28 12.07 -21.38
C PHE A 403 -6.46 11.14 -22.60
N LYS A 404 -7.71 10.95 -23.08
CA LYS A 404 -8.02 10.23 -24.33
C LYS A 404 -7.34 8.85 -24.40
N GLY A 405 -7.53 8.03 -23.37
CA GLY A 405 -6.91 6.71 -23.27
C GLY A 405 -5.39 6.79 -23.14
N PHE A 406 -4.89 7.86 -22.50
CA PHE A 406 -3.46 8.11 -22.29
C PHE A 406 -2.64 8.14 -23.59
N PHE A 407 -3.25 8.70 -24.65
CA PHE A 407 -2.61 8.89 -25.96
C PHE A 407 -1.97 7.62 -26.49
N ASN A 408 -2.68 6.49 -26.41
CA ASN A 408 -2.26 5.16 -26.88
C ASN A 408 -1.13 4.50 -26.08
N LYS A 409 -0.76 5.00 -24.89
CA LYS A 409 0.11 4.26 -23.97
C LYS A 409 -0.69 3.18 -23.22
N PRO A 410 -0.12 2.00 -22.96
CA PRO A 410 -0.68 1.04 -22.00
C PRO A 410 -0.83 1.68 -20.62
N TRP A 411 -1.91 1.33 -19.92
CA TRP A 411 -2.16 1.85 -18.59
C TRP A 411 -2.89 0.85 -17.69
N VAL A 412 -2.80 1.07 -16.40
CA VAL A 412 -3.41 0.24 -15.35
C VAL A 412 -4.42 1.07 -14.59
N TYR A 413 -5.66 0.60 -14.52
CA TYR A 413 -6.70 1.13 -13.63
C TYR A 413 -6.34 0.78 -12.19
N SER A 414 -6.30 1.76 -11.29
CA SER A 414 -6.03 1.50 -9.87
C SER A 414 -6.85 2.38 -8.95
N VAL A 415 -7.01 1.91 -7.72
CA VAL A 415 -7.66 2.63 -6.60
C VAL A 415 -6.68 2.76 -5.44
N ILE A 416 -6.93 3.73 -4.55
CA ILE A 416 -6.15 3.95 -3.34
C ILE A 416 -7.05 3.69 -2.11
N PRO A 417 -7.20 2.45 -1.67
CA PRO A 417 -8.10 2.10 -0.57
C PRO A 417 -7.61 2.57 0.80
N ASN A 418 -6.41 3.11 0.89
CA ASN A 418 -5.83 3.60 2.13
C ASN A 418 -4.86 4.75 1.90
N MET A 419 -4.95 5.79 2.75
CA MET A 419 -4.03 6.91 2.84
C MET A 419 -3.26 6.89 4.16
N GLY A 420 -1.93 7.04 4.11
CA GLY A 420 -1.04 7.14 5.28
C GLY A 420 -0.96 5.89 6.15
N GLY A 421 -1.47 4.76 5.68
CA GLY A 421 -1.58 3.55 6.51
C GLY A 421 -2.50 3.72 7.72
N LYS A 422 -3.47 4.65 7.68
CA LYS A 422 -4.47 4.87 8.72
C LYS A 422 -5.36 3.64 8.89
N CYS A 423 -5.82 3.39 10.10
CA CYS A 423 -6.57 2.18 10.42
C CYS A 423 -8.09 2.39 10.51
N ALA A 424 -8.59 3.61 10.40
CA ALA A 424 -10.02 3.87 10.46
C ALA A 424 -10.76 3.26 9.26
N MET A 425 -11.98 2.76 9.50
CA MET A 425 -12.83 2.22 8.44
C MET A 425 -13.29 3.34 7.50
N THR A 426 -12.98 3.20 6.23
CA THR A 426 -13.37 4.12 5.15
C THR A 426 -13.25 3.42 3.81
N GLY A 427 -13.99 3.89 2.80
CA GLY A 427 -13.92 3.40 1.43
C GLY A 427 -15.26 3.55 0.71
N VAL A 428 -15.28 3.12 -0.55
CA VAL A 428 -16.49 3.12 -1.40
C VAL A 428 -16.68 1.73 -1.99
N ILE A 429 -17.24 0.83 -1.17
CA ILE A 429 -17.29 -0.60 -1.45
C ILE A 429 -17.98 -0.92 -2.79
N ASP A 430 -19.06 -0.19 -3.12
CA ASP A 430 -19.78 -0.37 -4.40
C ASP A 430 -18.93 0.05 -5.61
N PHE A 431 -18.12 1.09 -5.46
CA PHE A 431 -17.19 1.51 -6.50
C PHE A 431 -16.02 0.53 -6.66
N TYR A 432 -15.46 0.04 -5.57
CA TYR A 432 -14.38 -0.97 -5.64
C TYR A 432 -14.85 -2.27 -6.29
N ALA A 433 -16.11 -2.65 -6.08
CA ALA A 433 -16.68 -3.84 -6.72
C ALA A 433 -16.85 -3.69 -8.24
N ASN A 434 -17.22 -2.50 -8.73
CA ASN A 434 -17.78 -2.33 -10.07
C ASN A 434 -17.18 -1.16 -10.89
N GLY A 435 -16.38 -0.26 -10.28
CA GLY A 435 -15.88 0.94 -10.96
C GLY A 435 -14.96 0.66 -12.15
N HIS A 436 -14.22 -0.45 -12.13
CA HIS A 436 -13.35 -0.89 -13.23
C HIS A 436 -14.13 -1.21 -14.51
N LEU A 437 -15.41 -1.59 -14.40
CA LEU A 437 -16.27 -1.87 -15.56
C LEU A 437 -16.52 -0.61 -16.39
N GLU A 438 -16.62 0.56 -15.74
CA GLU A 438 -16.74 1.86 -16.44
C GLU A 438 -15.54 2.09 -17.37
N ALA A 439 -14.33 1.73 -16.91
CA ALA A 439 -13.12 1.81 -17.72
C ALA A 439 -13.09 0.76 -18.85
N LEU A 440 -13.48 -0.48 -18.56
CA LEU A 440 -13.55 -1.57 -19.56
C LEU A 440 -14.54 -1.29 -20.68
N GLU A 441 -15.67 -0.66 -20.38
CA GLU A 441 -16.75 -0.36 -21.31
C GLU A 441 -16.55 0.98 -22.04
N SER A 442 -15.65 1.86 -21.53
CA SER A 442 -15.41 3.19 -22.10
C SER A 442 -14.87 3.13 -23.52
N ALA A 443 -15.41 3.99 -24.40
CA ALA A 443 -14.85 4.21 -25.72
C ALA A 443 -13.46 4.87 -25.67
N SER A 444 -13.14 5.56 -24.57
CA SER A 444 -11.87 6.23 -24.33
C SER A 444 -10.84 5.34 -23.60
N LYS A 445 -11.12 4.05 -23.38
CA LYS A 445 -10.23 3.15 -22.61
C LYS A 445 -8.82 2.98 -23.20
N GLY A 446 -8.63 3.27 -24.49
CA GLY A 446 -7.33 3.10 -25.14
C GLY A 446 -6.75 1.69 -24.95
N LYS A 447 -5.48 1.62 -24.53
CA LYS A 447 -4.78 0.36 -24.23
C LYS A 447 -4.84 0.02 -22.73
N LEU A 448 -6.03 -0.05 -22.15
CA LEU A 448 -6.20 -0.54 -20.77
C LEU A 448 -5.60 -1.95 -20.64
N ALA A 449 -4.53 -2.09 -19.87
CA ALA A 449 -3.75 -3.31 -19.77
C ALA A 449 -3.85 -4.01 -18.42
N GLY A 450 -4.26 -3.31 -17.37
CA GLY A 450 -4.27 -3.88 -16.04
C GLY A 450 -5.28 -3.24 -15.09
N MET A 451 -5.46 -3.92 -13.96
CA MET A 451 -6.17 -3.41 -12.79
C MET A 451 -5.35 -3.66 -11.54
N GLY A 452 -5.46 -2.78 -10.56
CA GLY A 452 -4.76 -2.95 -9.30
C GLY A 452 -5.18 -1.98 -8.22
N MET A 453 -4.36 -1.90 -7.21
CA MET A 453 -4.52 -0.98 -6.10
C MET A 453 -3.16 -0.46 -5.63
N ALA A 454 -3.15 0.78 -5.21
CA ALA A 454 -1.96 1.48 -4.75
C ALA A 454 -2.15 2.05 -3.33
N PRO A 455 -2.40 1.20 -2.30
CA PRO A 455 -2.58 1.66 -0.94
C PRO A 455 -1.29 2.31 -0.42
N GLU A 456 -1.41 3.46 0.24
CA GLU A 456 -0.26 4.06 0.90
C GLU A 456 0.23 3.24 2.11
N GLY A 457 -0.68 2.50 2.74
CA GLY A 457 -0.36 1.50 3.76
C GLY A 457 -1.33 0.34 3.73
N ILE A 458 -0.91 -0.80 4.21
CA ILE A 458 -1.68 -2.04 4.28
C ILE A 458 -1.88 -2.47 5.75
N GLU A 459 -2.44 -3.63 5.98
CA GLU A 459 -2.78 -4.17 7.30
C GLU A 459 -3.97 -3.40 7.94
N ASN A 460 -4.97 -3.09 7.12
CA ASN A 460 -6.20 -2.38 7.50
C ASN A 460 -7.32 -2.70 6.51
N ASN A 461 -8.58 -2.62 6.94
CA ASN A 461 -9.76 -2.76 6.07
C ASN A 461 -9.70 -3.97 5.10
N ASP A 462 -9.38 -5.15 5.58
CA ASP A 462 -9.18 -6.40 4.80
C ASP A 462 -10.23 -6.61 3.70
N VAL A 463 -11.49 -6.28 3.99
CA VAL A 463 -12.62 -6.46 3.07
C VAL A 463 -12.41 -5.73 1.73
N LEU A 464 -11.78 -4.56 1.74
CA LEU A 464 -11.57 -3.77 0.53
C LEU A 464 -10.52 -4.40 -0.37
N TYR A 465 -9.44 -4.91 0.21
CA TYR A 465 -8.36 -5.58 -0.54
C TYR A 465 -8.85 -6.90 -1.16
N GLU A 466 -9.64 -7.68 -0.42
CA GLU A 466 -10.28 -8.88 -0.94
C GLU A 466 -11.22 -8.54 -2.11
N LEU A 467 -12.04 -7.49 -1.98
CA LEU A 467 -12.99 -7.07 -2.99
C LEU A 467 -12.29 -6.59 -4.28
N VAL A 468 -11.26 -5.74 -4.14
CA VAL A 468 -10.52 -5.21 -5.30
C VAL A 468 -9.78 -6.32 -6.04
N THR A 469 -9.16 -7.25 -5.32
CA THR A 469 -8.48 -8.39 -5.95
C THR A 469 -9.47 -9.37 -6.60
N ASP A 470 -10.67 -9.52 -6.05
CA ASP A 470 -11.74 -10.28 -6.71
C ASP A 470 -12.26 -9.56 -7.96
N ALA A 471 -12.44 -8.22 -7.90
CA ALA A 471 -12.89 -7.40 -9.02
C ALA A 471 -11.93 -7.47 -10.22
N ALA A 472 -10.62 -7.55 -9.98
CA ALA A 472 -9.59 -7.66 -11.01
C ALA A 472 -9.68 -8.96 -11.86
N TRP A 473 -10.48 -9.93 -11.44
CA TRP A 473 -10.74 -11.18 -12.19
C TRP A 473 -12.16 -11.23 -12.76
N ARG A 474 -12.85 -10.09 -12.88
CA ARG A 474 -14.24 -10.01 -13.38
C ARG A 474 -14.42 -8.96 -14.46
N ASP A 475 -15.23 -9.31 -15.45
CA ASP A 475 -15.68 -8.45 -16.54
C ASP A 475 -17.18 -8.13 -16.47
N ARG A 476 -17.84 -8.48 -15.37
CA ARG A 476 -19.27 -8.32 -15.15
C ARG A 476 -19.58 -7.73 -13.77
N ARG A 477 -20.75 -7.11 -13.67
CA ARG A 477 -21.22 -6.48 -12.43
C ARG A 477 -21.39 -7.49 -11.29
N GLU A 478 -20.88 -7.10 -10.12
CA GLU A 478 -21.02 -7.85 -8.87
C GLU A 478 -22.21 -7.36 -8.06
N ASN A 479 -22.94 -8.31 -7.47
CA ASN A 479 -23.89 -8.02 -6.39
C ASN A 479 -23.13 -7.94 -5.06
N VAL A 480 -22.90 -6.72 -4.59
CA VAL A 480 -22.08 -6.46 -3.40
C VAL A 480 -22.67 -7.10 -2.14
N GLU A 481 -24.00 -7.15 -1.99
CA GLU A 481 -24.66 -7.78 -0.84
C GLU A 481 -24.36 -9.29 -0.82
N GLN A 482 -24.54 -9.96 -1.94
CA GLN A 482 -24.24 -11.38 -2.07
C GLN A 482 -22.74 -11.67 -1.90
N TRP A 483 -21.89 -10.78 -2.41
CA TRP A 483 -20.44 -10.90 -2.22
C TRP A 483 -20.06 -10.80 -0.74
N LEU A 484 -20.64 -9.86 0.02
CA LEU A 484 -20.42 -9.70 1.46
C LEU A 484 -20.88 -10.93 2.25
N GLU A 485 -22.02 -11.54 1.90
CA GLU A 485 -22.44 -12.80 2.52
C GLU A 485 -21.45 -13.93 2.27
N ASN A 486 -20.95 -14.05 1.04
CA ASN A 486 -19.95 -15.05 0.66
C ASN A 486 -18.61 -14.79 1.36
N TYR A 487 -18.21 -13.51 1.46
CA TYR A 487 -17.05 -13.08 2.23
C TYR A 487 -17.15 -13.53 3.70
N CYS A 488 -18.28 -13.27 4.37
CA CYS A 488 -18.48 -13.71 5.73
C CYS A 488 -18.40 -15.24 5.88
N ARG A 489 -19.04 -16.00 4.98
CA ARG A 489 -18.97 -17.48 5.00
C ARG A 489 -17.55 -17.97 4.80
N ALA A 490 -16.81 -17.40 3.86
CA ALA A 490 -15.42 -17.76 3.62
C ALA A 490 -14.52 -17.37 4.80
N ARG A 491 -14.69 -16.16 5.34
CA ARG A 491 -13.83 -15.60 6.38
C ARG A 491 -14.10 -16.19 7.77
N TYR A 492 -15.37 -16.35 8.15
CA TYR A 492 -15.75 -16.75 9.51
C TYR A 492 -16.38 -18.14 9.61
N GLY A 493 -16.73 -18.75 8.49
CA GLY A 493 -17.41 -20.06 8.42
C GLY A 493 -18.93 -19.98 8.31
N ALA A 494 -19.55 -18.84 8.66
CA ALA A 494 -20.98 -18.60 8.51
C ALA A 494 -21.27 -17.10 8.37
N CYS A 495 -22.52 -16.78 7.98
CA CYS A 495 -23.02 -15.42 7.91
C CYS A 495 -24.39 -15.34 8.59
N PRO A 496 -24.46 -15.25 9.95
CA PRO A 496 -25.71 -15.04 10.67
C PRO A 496 -26.37 -13.71 10.30
N ASP A 497 -27.69 -13.57 10.52
CA ASP A 497 -28.45 -12.36 10.17
C ASP A 497 -27.92 -11.10 10.87
N SER A 498 -27.43 -11.21 12.11
CA SER A 498 -26.78 -10.10 12.82
C SER A 498 -25.55 -9.57 12.07
N LEU A 499 -24.72 -10.48 11.54
CA LEU A 499 -23.54 -10.14 10.79
C LEU A 499 -23.88 -9.57 9.40
N LYS A 500 -24.89 -10.16 8.74
CA LYS A 500 -25.43 -9.64 7.49
C LYS A 500 -25.95 -8.20 7.65
N THR A 501 -26.70 -7.95 8.72
CA THR A 501 -27.18 -6.60 9.04
C THR A 501 -26.03 -5.65 9.36
N ALA A 502 -25.01 -6.08 10.12
CA ALA A 502 -23.84 -5.26 10.42
C ALA A 502 -23.11 -4.83 9.15
N TRP A 503 -22.84 -5.75 8.23
CA TRP A 503 -22.19 -5.42 6.94
C TRP A 503 -23.04 -4.53 6.03
N SER A 504 -24.36 -4.67 6.05
CA SER A 504 -25.28 -3.76 5.35
C SER A 504 -25.18 -2.33 5.90
N LEU A 505 -25.09 -2.19 7.22
CA LEU A 505 -24.88 -0.89 7.87
C LEU A 505 -23.49 -0.31 7.55
N PHE A 506 -22.42 -1.10 7.57
CA PHE A 506 -21.08 -0.63 7.18
C PHE A 506 -21.05 -0.15 5.73
N ARG A 507 -21.69 -0.89 4.81
CA ARG A 507 -21.82 -0.49 3.41
C ARG A 507 -22.52 0.85 3.25
N SER A 508 -23.56 1.13 4.03
CA SER A 508 -24.32 2.39 3.96
C SER A 508 -23.73 3.54 4.78
N THR A 509 -22.70 3.29 5.59
CA THR A 509 -22.04 4.27 6.46
C THR A 509 -20.57 4.41 6.12
N ALA A 510 -19.64 3.82 6.88
CA ALA A 510 -18.20 3.99 6.74
C ALA A 510 -17.66 3.61 5.34
N TYR A 511 -18.30 2.65 4.65
CA TYR A 511 -17.92 2.21 3.29
C TYR A 511 -18.80 2.79 2.17
N SER A 512 -19.62 3.79 2.45
CA SER A 512 -20.44 4.47 1.44
C SER A 512 -19.76 5.69 0.82
N ASN A 513 -18.77 6.25 1.51
CA ASN A 513 -18.13 7.49 1.14
C ASN A 513 -16.63 7.49 1.46
N LEU A 514 -15.82 7.83 0.48
CA LEU A 514 -14.38 7.95 0.65
C LEU A 514 -14.05 9.16 1.53
N LYS A 515 -13.33 8.92 2.60
CA LYS A 515 -12.75 9.97 3.46
C LYS A 515 -11.25 10.04 3.18
N ASP A 516 -10.77 11.21 2.87
CA ASP A 516 -9.38 11.41 2.48
C ASP A 516 -8.41 11.05 3.63
N HIS A 517 -8.62 11.60 4.81
CA HIS A 517 -7.75 11.36 5.95
C HIS A 517 -8.53 10.94 7.20
N PRO A 518 -9.13 9.73 7.23
CA PRO A 518 -9.98 9.31 8.35
C PRO A 518 -9.14 9.08 9.61
N ARG A 519 -9.30 9.97 10.58
CA ARG A 519 -8.66 9.93 11.89
C ARG A 519 -9.65 10.31 12.97
N PHE A 520 -9.52 9.69 14.13
CA PHE A 520 -10.21 10.19 15.33
C PHE A 520 -9.55 11.48 15.82
N ASN A 521 -10.31 12.44 16.33
CA ASN A 521 -9.74 13.70 16.81
C ASN A 521 -8.71 13.51 17.94
N TRP A 522 -8.87 12.48 18.76
CA TRP A 522 -7.90 12.16 19.80
C TRP A 522 -6.54 11.64 19.26
N GLN A 523 -6.47 11.23 18.00
CA GLN A 523 -5.21 10.89 17.33
C GLN A 523 -4.44 12.13 16.86
N LEU A 524 -5.09 13.28 16.83
CA LEU A 524 -4.49 14.53 16.38
C LEU A 524 -3.90 15.33 17.55
N LYS A 525 -2.99 16.22 17.22
CA LYS A 525 -2.48 17.24 18.14
C LYS A 525 -3.66 18.02 18.74
N PRO A 526 -3.70 18.21 20.07
CA PRO A 526 -4.77 18.98 20.69
C PRO A 526 -4.96 20.36 20.03
N GLY A 527 -6.21 20.67 19.69
CA GLY A 527 -6.56 21.88 18.94
C GLY A 527 -6.66 21.71 17.41
N ALA A 528 -6.09 20.66 16.84
CA ALA A 528 -6.31 20.30 15.44
C ALA A 528 -7.68 19.58 15.29
N ARG A 529 -8.32 19.80 14.15
CA ARG A 529 -9.59 19.11 13.81
C ARG A 529 -9.41 18.33 12.52
N SER A 530 -9.91 17.10 12.51
CA SER A 530 -10.08 16.29 11.29
C SER A 530 -11.55 16.05 11.09
N SER A 531 -12.00 16.02 9.89
CA SER A 531 -13.28 15.36 9.59
C SER A 531 -13.04 13.88 9.65
N SER A 532 -13.87 12.99 10.34
CA SER A 532 -14.05 12.00 9.42
C SER A 532 -14.05 10.52 9.69
N VAL A 533 -13.97 10.07 10.87
CA VAL A 533 -14.48 8.73 11.16
C VAL A 533 -16.01 8.83 11.20
N ASP A 534 -16.72 7.91 10.57
CA ASP A 534 -18.17 7.83 10.68
C ASP A 534 -18.53 7.58 12.15
N ALA A 535 -19.41 8.40 12.70
CA ALA A 535 -19.87 8.29 14.08
C ALA A 535 -21.42 8.25 14.14
N SER A 536 -22.07 7.94 13.01
CA SER A 536 -23.54 7.82 12.96
C SER A 536 -24.05 6.71 13.85
N GLU A 537 -25.30 6.84 14.31
CA GLU A 537 -25.96 5.81 15.11
C GLU A 537 -26.03 4.46 14.38
N ASP A 538 -26.22 4.48 13.07
CA ASP A 538 -26.24 3.28 12.24
C ASP A 538 -24.87 2.59 12.20
N PHE A 539 -23.79 3.36 12.11
CA PHE A 539 -22.45 2.80 12.18
C PHE A 539 -22.16 2.17 13.54
N LEU A 540 -22.46 2.89 14.63
CA LEU A 540 -22.33 2.37 16.00
C LEU A 540 -23.17 1.10 16.21
N ARG A 541 -24.39 1.08 15.67
CA ARG A 541 -25.26 -0.10 15.71
C ARG A 541 -24.65 -1.28 14.95
N GLY A 542 -24.06 -1.03 13.77
CA GLY A 542 -23.34 -2.03 12.99
C GLY A 542 -22.17 -2.63 13.76
N LEU A 543 -21.32 -1.79 14.36
CA LEU A 543 -20.20 -2.22 15.19
C LEU A 543 -20.65 -3.08 16.38
N ALA A 544 -21.70 -2.65 17.08
CA ALA A 544 -22.24 -3.39 18.21
C ALA A 544 -22.87 -4.74 17.79
N LEU A 545 -23.61 -4.79 16.67
CA LEU A 545 -24.16 -6.02 16.12
C LEU A 545 -23.05 -7.01 15.74
N PHE A 546 -22.01 -6.55 15.08
CA PHE A 546 -20.86 -7.39 14.71
C PHE A 546 -20.24 -8.05 15.93
N VAL A 547 -19.84 -7.25 16.93
CA VAL A 547 -19.16 -7.71 18.14
C VAL A 547 -20.03 -8.69 18.95
N ASN A 548 -21.35 -8.48 18.98
CA ASN A 548 -22.28 -9.32 19.72
C ASN A 548 -22.78 -10.55 18.92
N THR A 549 -22.34 -10.74 17.67
CA THR A 549 -22.65 -11.95 16.90
C THR A 549 -22.12 -13.19 17.62
N GLU A 550 -22.96 -14.19 17.78
CA GLU A 550 -22.67 -15.46 18.47
C GLU A 550 -22.35 -16.60 17.49
N GLY A 551 -21.68 -17.64 18.00
CA GLY A 551 -21.39 -18.87 17.24
C GLY A 551 -20.15 -18.79 16.34
N LEU A 552 -19.44 -17.66 16.29
CA LEU A 552 -18.22 -17.44 15.47
C LEU A 552 -16.95 -17.26 16.31
N GLU A 553 -17.03 -17.40 17.63
CA GLU A 553 -15.93 -17.13 18.57
C GLU A 553 -14.71 -18.03 18.37
N HIS A 554 -14.89 -19.17 17.72
CA HIS A 554 -13.83 -20.10 17.39
C HIS A 554 -12.97 -19.66 16.17
N SER A 555 -13.55 -18.81 15.29
CA SER A 555 -12.85 -18.30 14.10
C SER A 555 -11.76 -17.28 14.49
N PRO A 556 -10.47 -17.52 14.13
CA PRO A 556 -9.41 -16.56 14.35
C PRO A 556 -9.64 -15.22 13.68
N LEU A 557 -10.20 -15.23 12.45
CA LEU A 557 -10.48 -14.01 11.70
C LEU A 557 -11.69 -13.24 12.27
N PHE A 558 -12.72 -13.95 12.77
CA PHE A 558 -13.80 -13.27 13.47
C PHE A 558 -13.31 -12.58 14.74
N ARG A 559 -12.44 -13.24 15.52
CA ARG A 559 -11.86 -12.62 16.73
C ARG A 559 -11.02 -11.38 16.40
N GLN A 560 -10.26 -11.43 15.32
CA GLN A 560 -9.50 -10.28 14.84
C GLN A 560 -10.43 -9.12 14.50
N ASP A 561 -11.42 -9.35 13.64
CA ASP A 561 -12.32 -8.29 13.17
C ASP A 561 -13.22 -7.78 14.32
N ALA A 562 -13.61 -8.62 15.26
CA ALA A 562 -14.35 -8.18 16.46
C ALA A 562 -13.55 -7.22 17.35
N VAL A 563 -12.23 -7.42 17.44
CA VAL A 563 -11.34 -6.45 18.12
C VAL A 563 -11.33 -5.13 17.36
N GLU A 564 -11.17 -5.15 16.03
CA GLU A 564 -11.17 -3.95 15.22
C GLU A 564 -12.47 -3.18 15.36
N MET A 565 -13.63 -3.86 15.29
CA MET A 565 -14.96 -3.24 15.47
C MET A 565 -15.16 -2.67 16.89
N ALA A 566 -14.71 -3.39 17.91
CA ALA A 566 -14.80 -2.89 19.30
C ALA A 566 -13.91 -1.67 19.52
N VAL A 567 -12.70 -1.64 18.94
CA VAL A 567 -11.79 -0.49 19.03
C VAL A 567 -12.32 0.72 18.28
N HIS A 568 -12.99 0.54 17.13
CA HIS A 568 -13.67 1.64 16.45
C HIS A 568 -14.82 2.20 17.31
N TYR A 569 -15.62 1.34 17.93
CA TYR A 569 -16.66 1.77 18.85
C TYR A 569 -16.10 2.59 20.03
N LEU A 570 -15.07 2.06 20.70
CA LEU A 570 -14.38 2.77 21.78
C LEU A 570 -13.73 4.07 21.29
N GLY A 571 -13.16 4.08 20.09
CA GLY A 571 -12.56 5.28 19.49
C GLY A 571 -13.56 6.42 19.29
N ILE A 572 -14.80 6.12 18.92
CA ILE A 572 -15.88 7.11 18.85
C ILE A 572 -16.23 7.62 20.25
N ARG A 573 -16.33 6.73 21.24
CA ARG A 573 -16.58 7.13 22.64
C ARG A 573 -15.43 7.95 23.25
N MET A 574 -14.19 7.64 22.88
CA MET A 574 -13.01 8.46 23.22
C MET A 574 -13.12 9.87 22.63
N HIS A 575 -13.55 9.97 21.38
CA HIS A 575 -13.79 11.26 20.72
C HIS A 575 -14.83 12.10 21.46
N GLU A 576 -15.99 11.52 21.78
CA GLU A 576 -17.05 12.18 22.55
C GLU A 576 -16.54 12.64 23.94
N ALA A 577 -15.76 11.79 24.61
CA ALA A 577 -15.23 12.10 25.94
C ALA A 577 -14.25 13.30 25.93
N ILE A 578 -13.35 13.37 24.94
CA ILE A 578 -12.45 14.51 24.78
C ILE A 578 -13.23 15.77 24.43
N GLN A 579 -14.20 15.69 23.56
CA GLN A 579 -15.00 16.85 23.18
C GLN A 579 -15.76 17.40 24.39
N ALA A 580 -16.43 16.54 25.15
CA ALA A 580 -17.11 16.94 26.38
C ALA A 580 -16.18 17.53 27.43
N ALA A 581 -14.92 17.00 27.53
CA ALA A 581 -13.92 17.54 28.45
C ALA A 581 -13.47 18.96 28.04
N LEU A 582 -13.28 19.21 26.74
CA LEU A 582 -12.92 20.54 26.23
C LEU A 582 -14.04 21.56 26.43
N GLU A 583 -15.28 21.16 26.13
CA GLU A 583 -16.47 22.01 26.39
C GLU A 583 -16.61 22.37 27.87
N ALA A 584 -16.42 21.40 28.76
CA ALA A 584 -16.44 21.64 30.21
C ALA A 584 -15.33 22.58 30.68
N LEU A 585 -14.14 22.53 30.07
CA LEU A 585 -13.06 23.51 30.35
C LEU A 585 -13.45 24.93 29.90
N ASP A 586 -14.02 25.06 28.71
CA ASP A 586 -14.46 26.34 28.17
C ASP A 586 -15.63 26.95 29.01
N GLU A 587 -16.45 26.09 29.63
CA GLU A 587 -17.50 26.46 30.58
C GLU A 587 -17.00 26.70 32.01
N GLN A 588 -15.69 26.61 32.24
CA GLN A 588 -15.06 26.75 33.56
C GLN A 588 -15.59 25.73 34.60
N ASN A 589 -15.90 24.50 34.13
CA ASN A 589 -16.34 23.41 34.99
C ASN A 589 -15.28 22.29 35.06
N PRO A 590 -14.20 22.49 35.87
CA PRO A 590 -13.08 21.57 35.95
C PRO A 590 -13.49 20.17 36.47
N GLU A 591 -14.48 20.08 37.37
CA GLU A 591 -14.93 18.81 37.92
C GLU A 591 -15.58 17.93 36.84
N HIS A 592 -16.42 18.51 35.97
CA HIS A 592 -17.02 17.79 34.85
C HIS A 592 -15.95 17.40 33.81
N ALA A 593 -15.02 18.30 33.54
CA ALA A 593 -13.91 18.08 32.64
C ALA A 593 -13.02 16.90 33.08
N GLU A 594 -12.68 16.80 34.37
CA GLU A 594 -11.93 15.66 34.94
C GLU A 594 -12.69 14.35 34.83
N LYS A 595 -14.03 14.33 35.04
CA LYS A 595 -14.87 13.13 34.84
C LYS A 595 -14.85 12.66 33.38
N CYS A 596 -14.92 13.59 32.41
CA CYS A 596 -14.85 13.26 31.00
C CYS A 596 -13.47 12.70 30.62
N MET A 597 -12.37 13.29 31.14
CA MET A 597 -11.03 12.78 30.94
C MET A 597 -10.79 11.41 31.58
N ALA A 598 -11.42 11.13 32.71
CA ALA A 598 -11.37 9.80 33.32
C ALA A 598 -12.03 8.75 32.42
N ARG A 599 -13.15 9.09 31.75
CA ARG A 599 -13.79 8.22 30.74
C ARG A 599 -12.93 8.03 29.50
N PHE A 600 -12.32 9.10 29.00
CA PHE A 600 -11.36 9.00 27.90
C PHE A 600 -10.22 8.02 28.23
N ARG A 601 -9.61 8.16 29.42
CA ARG A 601 -8.56 7.25 29.91
C ARG A 601 -9.05 5.78 29.97
N GLU A 602 -10.25 5.56 30.51
CA GLU A 602 -10.83 4.23 30.61
C GLU A 602 -10.96 3.56 29.24
N TYR A 603 -11.60 4.26 28.27
CA TYR A 603 -11.81 3.74 26.93
C TYR A 603 -10.49 3.55 26.16
N ALA A 604 -9.53 4.47 26.32
CA ALA A 604 -8.21 4.36 25.72
C ALA A 604 -7.48 3.10 26.20
N LEU A 605 -7.47 2.83 27.50
CA LEU A 605 -6.82 1.64 28.06
C LEU A 605 -7.54 0.34 27.69
N GLN A 606 -8.87 0.37 27.55
CA GLN A 606 -9.65 -0.76 27.05
C GLN A 606 -9.30 -1.06 25.57
N ALA A 607 -9.27 -0.04 24.72
CA ALA A 607 -8.90 -0.18 23.31
C ALA A 607 -7.45 -0.69 23.16
N ASP A 608 -6.50 -0.12 23.93
CA ASP A 608 -5.11 -0.56 23.94
C ASP A 608 -4.97 -2.04 24.33
N ALA A 609 -5.68 -2.47 25.36
CA ALA A 609 -5.67 -3.87 25.83
C ALA A 609 -6.25 -4.85 24.78
N LEU A 610 -7.30 -4.46 24.05
CA LEU A 610 -7.84 -5.26 22.95
C LEU A 610 -6.85 -5.40 21.80
N LEU A 611 -6.22 -4.31 21.38
CA LEU A 611 -5.24 -4.28 20.28
C LEU A 611 -3.98 -5.11 20.59
N GLU A 612 -3.61 -5.25 21.88
CA GLU A 612 -2.49 -6.11 22.29
C GLU A 612 -2.72 -7.59 21.96
N SER A 613 -3.96 -7.98 21.65
CA SER A 613 -4.28 -9.36 21.30
C SER A 613 -3.69 -9.82 19.96
N HIS A 614 -3.39 -8.89 19.04
CA HIS A 614 -2.91 -9.22 17.69
C HIS A 614 -1.56 -8.54 17.38
N PRO A 615 -0.55 -9.27 16.85
CA PRO A 615 0.79 -8.72 16.64
C PRO A 615 0.83 -7.54 15.68
N THR A 616 -0.03 -7.48 14.65
CA THR A 616 -0.09 -6.39 13.67
C THR A 616 -0.36 -5.02 14.32
N TRP A 617 -1.12 -5.00 15.42
CA TRP A 617 -1.56 -3.77 16.06
C TRP A 617 -0.73 -3.38 17.28
N ARG A 618 0.59 -3.72 17.28
CA ARG A 618 1.50 -3.42 18.40
C ARG A 618 2.60 -2.48 17.98
N LEU A 619 2.71 -1.35 18.68
CA LEU A 619 3.86 -0.46 18.56
C LEU A 619 5.18 -1.19 18.84
N SER A 620 5.19 -2.12 19.79
CA SER A 620 6.36 -2.95 20.12
C SER A 620 6.87 -3.79 18.95
N ARG A 621 5.98 -4.30 18.08
CA ARG A 621 6.35 -5.00 16.84
C ARG A 621 7.04 -4.04 15.86
N TRP A 622 6.47 -2.88 15.62
CA TRP A 622 7.01 -1.84 14.73
C TRP A 622 8.42 -1.42 15.16
N ILE A 623 8.58 -1.12 16.45
CA ILE A 623 9.87 -0.75 17.03
C ILE A 623 10.86 -1.93 16.98
N SER A 624 10.44 -3.16 17.28
CA SER A 624 11.33 -4.33 17.22
C SER A 624 11.86 -4.58 15.82
N PHE A 625 11.03 -4.36 14.78
CA PHE A 625 11.47 -4.45 13.39
C PHE A 625 12.50 -3.38 13.07
N ALA A 626 12.26 -2.13 13.45
CA ALA A 626 13.22 -1.05 13.24
C ALA A 626 14.57 -1.34 13.93
N ARG A 627 14.56 -1.69 15.20
CA ARG A 627 15.76 -2.01 15.97
C ARG A 627 16.54 -3.22 15.43
N ALA A 628 15.86 -4.17 14.81
CA ALA A 628 16.51 -5.36 14.22
C ALA A 628 17.47 -5.03 13.06
N HIS A 629 17.31 -3.90 12.39
CA HIS A 629 18.21 -3.42 11.36
C HIS A 629 19.49 -2.76 11.89
N GLY A 630 19.49 -2.27 13.14
CA GLY A 630 20.67 -1.66 13.76
C GLY A 630 21.68 -2.71 14.27
N LYS A 631 22.97 -2.51 14.00
CA LYS A 631 24.06 -3.37 14.47
C LYS A 631 24.64 -2.88 15.80
N THR A 632 24.65 -1.58 16.04
CA THR A 632 25.07 -0.95 17.29
C THR A 632 23.88 -0.46 18.13
N GLY A 633 24.12 -0.07 19.39
CA GLY A 633 23.10 0.53 20.23
C GLY A 633 22.58 1.84 19.61
N GLU A 634 23.48 2.69 19.16
CA GLU A 634 23.17 3.98 18.52
C GLU A 634 22.34 3.82 17.25
N GLU A 635 22.69 2.88 16.37
CA GLU A 635 21.89 2.57 15.18
C GLU A 635 20.49 2.07 15.52
N LYS A 636 20.36 1.21 16.54
CA LYS A 636 19.06 0.72 17.01
C LYS A 636 18.18 1.85 17.54
N ASP A 637 18.76 2.76 18.29
CA ASP A 637 18.05 3.91 18.85
C ASP A 637 17.63 4.88 17.73
N ALA A 638 18.51 5.19 16.79
CA ALA A 638 18.20 6.04 15.64
C ALA A 638 17.05 5.46 14.77
N TYR A 639 17.04 4.14 14.53
CA TYR A 639 15.96 3.51 13.77
C TYR A 639 14.66 3.45 14.58
N GLU A 640 14.70 3.30 15.91
CA GLU A 640 13.52 3.42 16.75
C GLU A 640 12.94 4.83 16.70
N GLU A 641 13.77 5.86 16.81
CA GLU A 641 13.35 7.27 16.74
C GLU A 641 12.69 7.58 15.39
N ASN A 642 13.30 7.14 14.27
CA ASN A 642 12.73 7.29 12.94
C ASN A 642 11.38 6.54 12.80
N ALA A 643 11.27 5.35 13.35
CA ALA A 643 10.03 4.57 13.36
C ALA A 643 8.93 5.25 14.19
N ARG A 644 9.25 5.82 15.35
CA ARG A 644 8.33 6.58 16.20
C ARG A 644 7.86 7.85 15.52
N ARG A 645 8.78 8.59 14.91
CA ARG A 645 8.50 9.85 14.21
C ARG A 645 7.47 9.65 13.11
N LEU A 646 7.64 8.66 12.26
CA LEU A 646 6.72 8.43 11.14
C LEU A 646 5.27 8.24 11.58
N VAL A 647 5.02 7.48 12.66
CA VAL A 647 3.66 7.14 13.11
C VAL A 647 3.07 8.17 14.10
N THR A 648 3.77 9.27 14.37
CA THR A 648 3.34 10.35 15.24
C THR A 648 3.48 11.70 14.56
N ILE A 649 4.51 12.47 14.90
CA ILE A 649 4.72 13.82 14.35
C ILE A 649 5.10 13.82 12.88
N TRP A 650 5.55 12.73 12.33
CA TRP A 650 6.00 12.55 10.95
C TRP A 650 7.08 13.57 10.55
N GLY A 651 6.72 14.81 10.50
CA GLY A 651 7.50 16.01 10.28
C GLY A 651 6.60 17.18 9.89
N PRO A 652 6.95 18.44 10.24
CA PRO A 652 6.15 19.59 9.81
C PRO A 652 6.14 19.64 8.26
N PRO A 653 5.01 19.91 7.60
CA PRO A 653 3.68 20.26 8.13
C PRO A 653 2.71 19.08 8.28
N VAL A 654 3.13 17.83 8.14
CA VAL A 654 2.25 16.64 8.03
C VAL A 654 2.04 15.89 9.35
N ASN A 655 2.04 16.62 10.49
CA ASN A 655 1.84 16.03 11.81
C ASN A 655 0.64 15.07 11.88
N ASP A 656 0.81 13.94 12.57
CA ASP A 656 -0.20 12.91 12.78
C ASP A 656 -0.78 12.29 11.48
N TYR A 657 -0.08 12.41 10.36
CA TYR A 657 -0.57 11.92 9.08
C TYR A 657 -0.79 10.40 9.09
N ALA A 658 0.16 9.65 9.65
CA ALA A 658 0.14 8.18 9.68
C ALA A 658 -0.52 7.60 10.94
N ALA A 659 -1.58 8.22 11.43
CA ALA A 659 -2.26 7.85 12.67
C ALA A 659 -2.70 6.37 12.69
N LYS A 660 -2.08 5.57 13.58
CA LYS A 660 -2.37 4.15 13.75
C LYS A 660 -3.25 3.87 14.96
N LEU A 661 -4.07 2.82 14.87
CA LEU A 661 -4.76 2.23 16.01
C LEU A 661 -3.92 1.05 16.53
N TRP A 662 -2.91 1.35 17.36
CA TRP A 662 -1.98 0.34 17.88
C TRP A 662 -1.90 0.38 19.41
N SER A 663 -1.86 -0.80 20.02
CA SER A 663 -1.45 -0.96 21.42
C SER A 663 -0.04 -0.41 21.62
N GLY A 664 0.18 0.25 22.72
CA GLY A 664 1.38 1.03 22.98
C GLY A 664 1.30 2.45 22.44
N LEU A 665 0.84 2.67 21.22
CA LEU A 665 0.68 4.02 20.68
C LEU A 665 -0.49 4.76 21.37
N ILE A 666 -1.60 4.06 21.62
CA ILE A 666 -2.74 4.64 22.37
C ILE A 666 -2.30 4.93 23.80
N ARG A 667 -1.69 3.95 24.50
CA ARG A 667 -1.33 4.05 25.91
C ARG A 667 -0.15 4.98 26.19
N ASP A 668 0.88 4.95 25.34
CA ASP A 668 2.17 5.62 25.63
C ASP A 668 2.32 6.97 24.90
N TYR A 669 1.47 7.26 23.87
CA TYR A 669 1.52 8.52 23.12
C TYR A 669 0.21 9.29 23.15
N TYR A 670 -0.89 8.79 22.57
CA TYR A 670 -2.12 9.56 22.44
C TYR A 670 -2.74 9.92 23.79
N LEU A 671 -2.88 8.97 24.69
CA LEU A 671 -3.46 9.20 26.01
C LEU A 671 -2.61 10.20 26.82
N PRO A 672 -1.29 10.00 27.03
CA PRO A 672 -0.47 10.94 27.78
C PRO A 672 -0.35 12.32 27.12
N ARG A 673 -0.41 12.42 25.78
CA ARG A 673 -0.42 13.69 25.06
C ARG A 673 -1.63 14.55 25.43
N TRP A 674 -2.81 13.93 25.45
CA TRP A 674 -4.04 14.61 25.86
C TRP A 674 -4.06 14.93 27.34
N GLU A 675 -3.57 14.06 28.21
CA GLU A 675 -3.44 14.33 29.64
C GLU A 675 -2.50 15.50 29.93
N HIS A 676 -1.34 15.54 29.25
CA HIS A 676 -0.41 16.66 29.35
C HIS A 676 -1.08 17.98 28.93
N PHE A 677 -1.75 18.00 27.81
CA PHE A 677 -2.52 19.16 27.36
C PHE A 677 -3.56 19.59 28.39
N PHE A 678 -4.35 18.66 28.87
CA PHE A 678 -5.45 18.89 29.76
C PHE A 678 -5.02 19.43 31.12
N GLN A 679 -3.99 18.84 31.72
CA GLN A 679 -3.42 19.29 33.00
C GLN A 679 -2.85 20.70 32.94
N ASN A 680 -2.29 21.11 31.80
CA ASN A 680 -1.82 22.49 31.63
C ASN A 680 -2.99 23.45 31.48
N ARG A 681 -4.03 23.14 30.75
CA ARG A 681 -5.25 23.93 30.59
C ARG A 681 -5.96 24.14 31.93
N LEU A 682 -6.06 23.12 32.78
CA LEU A 682 -6.60 23.24 34.15
C LEU A 682 -5.82 24.23 35.04
N LYS A 683 -4.54 24.45 34.75
CA LYS A 683 -3.65 25.38 35.45
C LYS A 683 -3.54 26.74 34.75
N ASP A 684 -4.37 26.98 33.75
CA ASP A 684 -4.33 28.17 32.90
C ASP A 684 -2.94 28.39 32.23
N LYS A 685 -2.31 27.29 31.82
CA LYS A 685 -1.01 27.32 31.14
C LYS A 685 -1.16 26.84 29.69
N ALA A 686 -0.42 27.47 28.78
CA ALA A 686 -0.25 26.98 27.42
C ALA A 686 0.79 25.85 27.42
N PRO A 687 0.42 24.62 27.03
CA PRO A 687 1.38 23.51 26.96
C PRO A 687 2.28 23.65 25.73
N ASP A 688 3.58 23.37 25.91
CA ASP A 688 4.48 23.16 24.79
C ASP A 688 4.33 21.75 24.24
N MET A 689 3.39 21.61 23.31
CA MET A 689 3.08 20.31 22.71
C MET A 689 4.20 19.81 21.80
N GLU A 690 4.92 20.70 21.13
CA GLU A 690 5.99 20.34 20.22
C GLU A 690 7.18 19.73 20.99
N ALA A 691 7.60 20.38 22.06
CA ALA A 691 8.65 19.84 22.92
C ALA A 691 8.26 18.50 23.55
N TRP A 692 6.99 18.32 23.95
CA TRP A 692 6.51 17.06 24.51
C TRP A 692 6.54 15.91 23.46
N GLU A 693 6.06 16.20 22.26
CA GLU A 693 5.99 15.23 21.14
C GLU A 693 7.41 14.82 20.70
N GLU A 694 8.33 15.78 20.57
CA GLU A 694 9.75 15.48 20.26
C GLU A 694 10.42 14.66 21.37
N ALA A 695 10.18 14.98 22.64
CA ALA A 695 10.71 14.20 23.76
C ALA A 695 10.20 12.74 23.72
N TRP A 696 8.96 12.51 23.29
CA TRP A 696 8.44 11.17 23.13
C TRP A 696 9.11 10.40 21.96
N VAL A 697 9.40 11.07 20.85
CA VAL A 697 10.12 10.45 19.73
C VAL A 697 11.50 9.97 20.17
N HIS A 698 12.21 10.77 20.96
CA HIS A 698 13.54 10.41 21.50
C HIS A 698 13.51 9.49 22.74
N SER A 699 12.32 9.12 23.22
CA SER A 699 12.20 8.10 24.25
C SER A 699 12.36 6.69 23.67
N HIS A 700 12.72 5.71 24.50
CA HIS A 700 12.92 4.32 24.04
C HIS A 700 12.06 3.36 24.83
N GLY A 701 11.75 2.21 24.18
CA GLY A 701 10.96 1.15 24.76
C GLY A 701 9.45 1.41 24.70
N VAL A 702 8.68 0.36 24.99
CA VAL A 702 7.22 0.36 25.04
C VAL A 702 6.80 -0.20 26.38
N SER A 703 5.85 0.45 27.04
CA SER A 703 5.34 -0.02 28.34
C SER A 703 4.66 -1.39 28.19
N PRO A 704 4.74 -2.26 29.21
CA PRO A 704 4.05 -3.55 29.18
C PRO A 704 2.53 -3.36 29.08
N ALA A 705 1.89 -4.07 28.16
CA ALA A 705 0.44 -4.06 28.00
C ALA A 705 -0.22 -5.23 28.75
N ARG A 706 -1.48 -5.02 29.17
CA ARG A 706 -2.33 -6.09 29.69
C ARG A 706 -3.26 -6.57 28.58
N ARG A 707 -3.19 -7.86 28.28
CA ARG A 707 -4.09 -8.52 27.35
C ARG A 707 -5.25 -9.17 28.11
N PRO A 708 -6.51 -9.00 27.68
CA PRO A 708 -7.64 -9.75 28.24
C PRO A 708 -7.47 -11.27 28.05
N GLY A 709 -7.87 -12.07 29.04
CA GLY A 709 -7.84 -13.53 28.94
C GLY A 709 -8.81 -14.08 27.90
N ASP A 710 -10.04 -13.56 27.86
CA ASP A 710 -11.06 -13.85 26.85
C ASP A 710 -11.35 -12.59 26.05
N ILE A 711 -10.84 -12.55 24.81
CA ILE A 711 -10.88 -11.36 23.97
C ILE A 711 -12.30 -11.02 23.49
N ILE A 712 -13.11 -12.02 23.12
CA ILE A 712 -14.48 -11.79 22.65
C ILE A 712 -15.38 -11.30 23.79
N ARG A 713 -15.24 -11.91 24.96
CA ARG A 713 -15.94 -11.45 26.15
C ARG A 713 -15.60 -10.00 26.49
N ALA A 714 -14.31 -9.64 26.39
CA ALA A 714 -13.85 -8.28 26.64
C ALA A 714 -14.42 -7.30 25.59
N CYS A 715 -14.39 -7.62 24.30
CA CYS A 715 -15.01 -6.81 23.25
C CYS A 715 -16.50 -6.53 23.53
N ARG A 716 -17.27 -7.58 23.81
CA ARG A 716 -18.70 -7.49 24.14
C ARG A 716 -18.96 -6.67 25.40
N GLN A 717 -18.15 -6.87 26.44
CA GLN A 717 -18.26 -6.14 27.69
C GLN A 717 -18.00 -4.64 27.48
N TYR A 718 -16.89 -4.28 26.83
CA TYR A 718 -16.47 -2.90 26.66
C TYR A 718 -17.43 -2.12 25.75
N VAL A 719 -17.90 -2.71 24.66
CA VAL A 719 -18.92 -2.10 23.79
C VAL A 719 -20.23 -1.85 24.54
N ARG A 720 -20.68 -2.79 25.39
CA ARG A 720 -21.90 -2.64 26.19
C ARG A 720 -21.77 -1.57 27.28
N GLU A 721 -20.59 -1.45 27.90
CA GLU A 721 -20.33 -0.52 29.01
C GLU A 721 -20.01 0.89 28.54
N ALA A 722 -19.48 1.06 27.33
CA ALA A 722 -19.11 2.35 26.75
C ALA A 722 -20.34 3.12 26.27
N LYS A 723 -21.00 3.84 27.18
CA LYS A 723 -22.17 4.65 26.89
C LYS A 723 -21.83 6.03 26.37
N PRO A 724 -22.70 6.65 25.53
CA PRO A 724 -22.53 8.04 25.12
C PRO A 724 -22.47 8.96 26.33
N LEU A 725 -21.63 9.97 26.27
CA LEU A 725 -21.65 11.08 27.23
C LEU A 725 -22.67 12.10 26.75
N PRO A 726 -23.51 12.64 27.63
CA PRO A 726 -24.37 13.74 27.25
C PRO A 726 -23.47 14.95 26.91
N LEU A 727 -23.52 15.37 25.67
CA LEU A 727 -23.00 16.70 25.28
C LEU A 727 -23.84 17.75 26.05
N SER A 728 -23.18 18.80 26.56
CA SER A 728 -23.87 19.87 27.26
C SER A 728 -24.94 20.45 26.34
N LEU A 729 -26.18 20.50 26.80
CA LEU A 729 -27.30 21.06 26.06
C LEU A 729 -27.08 22.59 25.92
N LYS A 730 -26.19 23.03 25.08
CA LYS A 730 -26.23 24.39 24.54
C LYS A 730 -26.93 24.35 23.20
N GLY A 731 -28.16 24.86 23.22
CA GLY A 731 -28.72 25.55 22.10
C GLY A 731 -29.94 25.00 21.45
N GLY A 732 -31.04 25.09 22.10
CA GLY A 732 -32.26 25.57 21.46
C GLY A 732 -32.30 27.09 21.65
N GLY A 733 -31.90 27.84 20.62
CA GLY A 733 -32.03 29.27 20.59
C GLY A 733 -31.73 29.76 19.18
#